data_2e034cfb97cbd91ee58e72f071bcafe1
#
_entry.id   2e034cfb97cbd91ee58e72f071bcafe1
#
_cell.length_a   1.000
_cell.length_b   1.000
_cell.length_c   1.000
_cell.angle_alpha   90.00
_cell.angle_beta   90.00
_cell.angle_gamma   90.00
#
_symmetry.space_group_name_H-M   'P 1'
#
loop_
_entity.id
_entity.type
_entity.pdbx_description
1 polymer ?
#
loop_
_entity_poly.entity_id
_entity_poly.type
_entity_poly.pdbx_seq_one_letter_code
_entity_poly.pdbx_strand_id
1 'polypeptide(L)'
;MSIYEEMDETRQFACRVIADHARATAFAIADGILPGNEGRNYVLRKIMRRAIYHGREHLGQTDAFFYKVCDSVVDKMSGAFPELEQQRDFIAKMVKLEEQRFGTTMVVGLGKLNELDVTAATGKGEELFASIAKLYDTFGTPRDLIRVFLEQKGIECEEEDFNERFEAALAELQKQSGIGKTERKSEISPVYAEVLERGGKNVFHGYEATRIDGVRVLAILDGDTKVEKLAEGVQGSVILDNTPFYAESGGQVGDTGVLVGGENHPVAEAATPLLRKEGSLMRATVADTYSPVAGLIVHKVKIDKGSLKVGDTVNALVDVKKRDATRRNHTATHLVHAALKEVLGTHVKQAGSVVAPNFLRFDFAHYQPMTADEIAETEDLVNRYILQNEPVTTDLMKIEDAMRSGAVAMFGEKYGAEVRVLSVGNGEFSRELCGGTHVRATGDIGSFKIISDEAIASGVRRIRAITGFDAFNRFREDERLIDSSLNELNTQRDNLPNAIAKLQEELKRSRKELESLRLKIATGDGGAEGEANDNVRDAAGVKVLAKVVDDIDANGTRQLSDTLLARLKSGVVVIGRRDESKAGLIVRVSSDLTNRIKAGDIIREIAPILGGKGGGKPDMAEGGGPDVTKLQEALEAVNTFVERTMA
;
A
#
# COMPACT_ATOMS: atom_id res chain seq x y z
N MET A 1 -22.58 47.61 -4.94
CA MET A 1 -21.86 46.98 -3.81
C MET A 1 -21.64 45.55 -4.13
N SER A 2 -20.45 45.01 -3.90
CA SER A 2 -20.21 43.59 -4.10
C SER A 2 -20.78 42.79 -2.91
N ILE A 3 -21.26 41.57 -3.15
CA ILE A 3 -21.74 40.67 -2.08
C ILE A 3 -20.69 40.55 -0.96
N TYR A 4 -19.41 40.62 -1.30
CA TYR A 4 -18.29 40.55 -0.35
C TYR A 4 -18.29 41.74 0.64
N GLU A 5 -18.61 42.98 0.20
CA GLU A 5 -18.64 44.18 1.06
C GLU A 5 -19.81 44.16 2.05
N GLU A 6 -20.85 43.35 1.78
CA GLU A 6 -22.01 43.19 2.64
C GLU A 6 -21.83 42.07 3.69
N MET A 7 -20.76 41.28 3.58
CA MET A 7 -20.45 40.21 4.53
C MET A 7 -19.85 40.75 5.84
N ASP A 8 -20.09 40.05 6.93
CA ASP A 8 -19.39 40.27 8.19
C ASP A 8 -17.89 39.97 8.05
N GLU A 9 -17.09 40.42 9.02
CA GLU A 9 -15.63 40.32 9.01
C GLU A 9 -15.14 38.86 8.95
N THR A 10 -15.84 37.95 9.64
CA THR A 10 -15.51 36.52 9.66
C THR A 10 -15.68 35.86 8.28
N ARG A 11 -16.79 36.20 7.59
CA ARG A 11 -17.03 35.71 6.23
C ARG A 11 -16.08 36.31 5.22
N GLN A 12 -15.76 37.61 5.35
CA GLN A 12 -14.75 38.27 4.52
C GLN A 12 -13.38 37.61 4.72
N PHE A 13 -13.00 37.29 5.97
CA PHE A 13 -11.77 36.58 6.27
C PHE A 13 -11.75 35.21 5.62
N ALA A 14 -12.84 34.42 5.74
CA ALA A 14 -12.96 33.14 5.08
C ALA A 14 -12.78 33.21 3.56
N CYS A 15 -13.40 34.19 2.90
CA CYS A 15 -13.22 34.43 1.46
C CYS A 15 -11.76 34.73 1.08
N ARG A 16 -11.05 35.54 1.87
CA ARG A 16 -9.62 35.82 1.63
C ARG A 16 -8.76 34.57 1.76
N VAL A 17 -8.97 33.78 2.82
CA VAL A 17 -8.25 32.51 3.03
C VAL A 17 -8.50 31.56 1.87
N ILE A 18 -9.75 31.37 1.46
CA ILE A 18 -10.10 30.46 0.36
C ILE A 18 -9.44 30.91 -0.95
N ALA A 19 -9.48 32.20 -1.28
CA ALA A 19 -8.90 32.73 -2.52
C ALA A 19 -7.37 32.57 -2.56
N ASP A 20 -6.68 32.89 -1.47
CA ASP A 20 -5.22 32.74 -1.37
C ASP A 20 -4.79 31.28 -1.43
N HIS A 21 -5.49 30.42 -0.68
CA HIS A 21 -5.20 29.00 -0.65
C HIS A 21 -5.54 28.29 -1.96
N ALA A 22 -6.57 28.73 -2.69
CA ALA A 22 -6.89 28.21 -4.03
C ALA A 22 -5.76 28.50 -5.03
N ARG A 23 -5.21 29.72 -5.00
CA ARG A 23 -4.07 30.08 -5.81
C ARG A 23 -2.86 29.21 -5.49
N ALA A 24 -2.47 29.13 -4.21
CA ALA A 24 -1.35 28.29 -3.77
C ALA A 24 -1.55 26.82 -4.16
N THR A 25 -2.78 26.31 -4.04
CA THR A 25 -3.13 24.91 -4.37
C THR A 25 -3.01 24.64 -5.87
N ALA A 26 -3.58 25.50 -6.73
CA ALA A 26 -3.55 25.32 -8.17
C ALA A 26 -2.11 25.27 -8.70
N PHE A 27 -1.27 26.23 -8.29
CA PHE A 27 0.13 26.27 -8.70
C PHE A 27 0.94 25.09 -8.14
N ALA A 28 0.78 24.77 -6.86
CA ALA A 28 1.50 23.65 -6.27
C ALA A 28 1.19 22.32 -6.97
N ILE A 29 -0.08 22.08 -7.31
CA ILE A 29 -0.47 20.86 -8.05
C ILE A 29 0.09 20.90 -9.48
N ALA A 30 0.03 22.04 -10.17
CA ALA A 30 0.62 22.19 -11.48
C ALA A 30 2.13 21.92 -11.48
N ASP A 31 2.84 22.30 -10.41
CA ASP A 31 4.25 21.99 -10.20
C ASP A 31 4.51 20.53 -9.79
N GLY A 32 3.46 19.73 -9.53
CA GLY A 32 3.56 18.32 -9.17
C GLY A 32 3.65 18.05 -7.67
N ILE A 33 3.34 19.03 -6.82
CA ILE A 33 3.16 18.82 -5.38
C ILE A 33 1.73 18.37 -5.16
N LEU A 34 1.54 17.16 -4.61
CA LEU A 34 0.22 16.59 -4.36
C LEU A 34 -0.09 16.54 -2.85
N PRO A 35 -1.37 16.61 -2.45
CA PRO A 35 -1.73 16.51 -1.04
C PRO A 35 -1.31 15.15 -0.47
N GLY A 36 -0.46 15.14 0.55
CA GLY A 36 0.14 13.93 1.11
C GLY A 36 0.27 13.97 2.64
N ASN A 37 0.94 12.98 3.24
CA ASN A 37 1.11 12.85 4.68
C ASN A 37 2.45 13.42 5.19
N GLU A 38 3.41 13.69 4.31
CA GLU A 38 4.78 14.06 4.69
C GLU A 38 5.31 15.26 3.88
N GLY A 39 6.28 15.97 4.46
CA GLY A 39 7.01 17.04 3.81
C GLY A 39 6.11 18.13 3.21
N ARG A 40 6.48 18.63 2.03
CA ARG A 40 5.74 19.67 1.30
C ARG A 40 4.32 19.23 0.90
N ASN A 41 4.11 17.94 0.65
CA ASN A 41 2.81 17.37 0.31
C ASN A 41 1.83 17.49 1.47
N TYR A 42 2.32 17.35 2.70
CA TYR A 42 1.54 17.57 3.92
C TYR A 42 1.17 19.04 4.10
N VAL A 43 2.10 19.96 3.80
CA VAL A 43 1.82 21.40 3.85
C VAL A 43 0.70 21.78 2.87
N LEU A 44 0.78 21.29 1.62
CA LEU A 44 -0.30 21.51 0.65
C LEU A 44 -1.64 20.97 1.14
N ARG A 45 -1.67 19.76 1.68
CA ARG A 45 -2.90 19.17 2.24
C ARG A 45 -3.48 20.04 3.35
N LYS A 46 -2.65 20.59 4.24
CA LYS A 46 -3.10 21.51 5.30
C LYS A 46 -3.73 22.77 4.73
N ILE A 47 -3.10 23.38 3.74
CA ILE A 47 -3.60 24.58 3.04
C ILE A 47 -4.98 24.31 2.44
N MET A 48 -5.12 23.21 1.70
CA MET A 48 -6.41 22.80 1.11
C MET A 48 -7.48 22.58 2.17
N ARG A 49 -7.18 21.80 3.22
CA ARG A 49 -8.13 21.51 4.30
C ARG A 49 -8.57 22.74 5.05
N ARG A 50 -7.67 23.71 5.26
CA ARG A 50 -8.01 24.98 5.88
C ARG A 50 -9.00 25.77 5.03
N ALA A 51 -8.80 25.86 3.72
CA ALA A 51 -9.74 26.52 2.81
C ALA A 51 -11.11 25.84 2.81
N ILE A 52 -11.14 24.50 2.75
CA ILE A 52 -12.37 23.70 2.77
C ILE A 52 -13.14 23.92 4.08
N TYR A 53 -12.42 23.93 5.21
CA TYR A 53 -13.01 24.19 6.52
C TYR A 53 -13.68 25.57 6.57
N HIS A 54 -12.98 26.64 6.18
CA HIS A 54 -13.53 27.99 6.17
C HIS A 54 -14.77 28.13 5.28
N GLY A 55 -14.80 27.44 4.14
CA GLY A 55 -15.96 27.46 3.26
C GLY A 55 -17.18 26.75 3.86
N ARG A 56 -16.98 25.64 4.55
CA ARG A 56 -18.06 24.90 5.20
C ARG A 56 -18.59 25.59 6.44
N GLU A 57 -17.68 26.02 7.31
CA GLU A 57 -18.05 26.57 8.62
C GLU A 57 -18.61 28.00 8.53
N HIS A 58 -17.96 28.87 7.73
CA HIS A 58 -18.31 30.28 7.71
C HIS A 58 -19.13 30.73 6.50
N LEU A 59 -19.07 29.97 5.38
CA LEU A 59 -19.81 30.30 4.15
C LEU A 59 -20.94 29.32 3.83
N GLY A 60 -21.17 28.29 4.68
CA GLY A 60 -22.26 27.35 4.54
C GLY A 60 -22.19 26.42 3.32
N GLN A 61 -20.99 26.17 2.80
CA GLN A 61 -20.79 25.28 1.67
C GLN A 61 -20.94 23.81 2.10
N THR A 62 -22.00 23.15 1.68
CA THR A 62 -22.28 21.75 2.00
C THR A 62 -21.64 20.77 1.02
N ASP A 63 -21.61 21.13 -0.26
CA ASP A 63 -21.05 20.34 -1.35
C ASP A 63 -19.57 20.67 -1.59
N ALA A 64 -18.92 19.87 -2.43
CA ALA A 64 -17.58 20.15 -2.89
C ALA A 64 -17.57 21.46 -3.71
N PHE A 65 -16.81 22.44 -3.28
CA PHE A 65 -16.75 23.79 -3.85
C PHE A 65 -15.33 24.25 -4.16
N PHE A 66 -14.32 23.80 -3.38
CA PHE A 66 -12.98 24.36 -3.43
C PHE A 66 -12.31 24.13 -4.78
N TYR A 67 -12.59 22.98 -5.41
CA TYR A 67 -12.12 22.69 -6.77
C TYR A 67 -12.62 23.73 -7.81
N LYS A 68 -13.82 24.29 -7.62
CA LYS A 68 -14.36 25.34 -8.51
C LYS A 68 -13.63 26.66 -8.33
N VAL A 69 -13.20 26.95 -7.09
CA VAL A 69 -12.38 28.14 -6.80
C VAL A 69 -10.99 28.00 -7.43
N CYS A 70 -10.39 26.81 -7.34
CA CYS A 70 -9.13 26.51 -8.03
C CYS A 70 -9.26 26.62 -9.56
N ASP A 71 -10.38 26.17 -10.13
CA ASP A 71 -10.67 26.32 -11.56
C ASP A 71 -10.77 27.78 -11.98
N SER A 72 -11.39 28.64 -11.14
CA SER A 72 -11.40 30.10 -11.37
C SER A 72 -10.00 30.74 -11.31
N VAL A 73 -9.06 30.14 -10.56
CA VAL A 73 -7.65 30.58 -10.59
C VAL A 73 -7.03 30.24 -11.94
N VAL A 74 -7.28 29.04 -12.47
CA VAL A 74 -6.82 28.64 -13.80
C VAL A 74 -7.34 29.61 -14.85
N ASP A 75 -8.66 29.93 -14.86
CA ASP A 75 -9.26 30.88 -15.79
C ASP A 75 -8.58 32.25 -15.79
N LYS A 76 -8.18 32.75 -14.62
CA LYS A 76 -7.62 34.10 -14.48
C LYS A 76 -6.12 34.16 -14.74
N MET A 77 -5.40 33.07 -14.54
CA MET A 77 -3.94 33.05 -14.52
C MET A 77 -3.29 32.30 -15.67
N SER A 78 -4.03 31.43 -16.39
CA SER A 78 -3.49 30.63 -17.50
C SER A 78 -2.91 31.42 -18.66
N GLY A 79 -3.35 32.67 -18.85
CA GLY A 79 -2.76 33.55 -19.86
C GLY A 79 -1.29 33.90 -19.62
N ALA A 80 -0.87 33.97 -18.34
CA ALA A 80 0.52 34.17 -17.94
C ALA A 80 1.25 32.88 -17.58
N PHE A 81 0.50 31.82 -17.21
CA PHE A 81 0.99 30.52 -16.75
C PHE A 81 0.26 29.40 -17.50
N PRO A 82 0.65 29.10 -18.76
CA PRO A 82 -0.04 28.12 -19.61
C PRO A 82 -0.11 26.71 -19.04
N GLU A 83 0.83 26.35 -18.16
CA GLU A 83 0.89 25.07 -17.45
C GLU A 83 -0.36 24.82 -16.58
N LEU A 84 -1.01 25.85 -16.08
CA LEU A 84 -2.26 25.72 -15.33
C LEU A 84 -3.39 25.20 -16.22
N GLU A 85 -3.50 25.70 -17.46
CA GLU A 85 -4.51 25.24 -18.42
C GLU A 85 -4.24 23.79 -18.87
N GLN A 86 -2.98 23.45 -19.12
CA GLN A 86 -2.59 22.10 -19.51
C GLN A 86 -2.94 21.05 -18.44
N GLN A 87 -3.02 21.47 -17.18
CA GLN A 87 -3.30 20.58 -16.04
C GLN A 87 -4.66 20.87 -15.37
N ARG A 88 -5.53 21.65 -15.99
CA ARG A 88 -6.84 22.05 -15.45
C ARG A 88 -7.63 20.88 -14.88
N ASP A 89 -7.86 19.84 -15.68
CA ASP A 89 -8.64 18.68 -15.29
C ASP A 89 -8.00 17.90 -14.15
N PHE A 90 -6.68 17.82 -14.15
CA PHE A 90 -5.93 17.15 -13.09
C PHE A 90 -6.01 17.92 -11.77
N ILE A 91 -5.84 19.24 -11.81
CA ILE A 91 -5.98 20.12 -10.63
C ILE A 91 -7.38 19.95 -10.04
N ALA A 92 -8.42 20.09 -10.88
CA ALA A 92 -9.82 19.98 -10.44
C ALA A 92 -10.11 18.61 -9.80
N LYS A 93 -9.65 17.50 -10.41
CA LYS A 93 -9.83 16.15 -9.89
C LYS A 93 -9.11 15.93 -8.56
N MET A 94 -7.86 16.37 -8.45
CA MET A 94 -7.06 16.22 -7.23
C MET A 94 -7.67 17.01 -6.06
N VAL A 95 -8.07 18.24 -6.30
CA VAL A 95 -8.72 19.09 -5.29
C VAL A 95 -10.04 18.47 -4.84
N LYS A 96 -10.89 18.08 -5.79
CA LYS A 96 -12.20 17.47 -5.49
C LYS A 96 -12.05 16.16 -4.70
N LEU A 97 -11.07 15.33 -5.02
CA LEU A 97 -10.79 14.07 -4.32
C LEU A 97 -10.37 14.32 -2.86
N GLU A 98 -9.45 15.26 -2.61
CA GLU A 98 -9.02 15.59 -1.24
C GLU A 98 -10.16 16.26 -0.47
N GLU A 99 -10.96 17.10 -1.11
CA GLU A 99 -12.13 17.75 -0.51
C GLU A 99 -13.19 16.73 -0.07
N GLN A 100 -13.49 15.73 -0.89
CA GLN A 100 -14.42 14.65 -0.55
C GLN A 100 -13.90 13.79 0.61
N ARG A 101 -12.63 13.40 0.57
CA ARG A 101 -11.98 12.65 1.66
C ARG A 101 -11.97 13.44 2.96
N PHE A 102 -11.65 14.72 2.89
CA PHE A 102 -11.63 15.58 4.07
C PHE A 102 -13.05 15.80 4.61
N GLY A 103 -14.06 15.94 3.75
CA GLY A 103 -15.45 16.04 4.16
C GLY A 103 -15.88 14.88 5.04
N THR A 104 -15.55 13.65 4.67
CA THR A 104 -15.81 12.45 5.48
C THR A 104 -15.04 12.48 6.80
N THR A 105 -13.75 12.82 6.73
CA THR A 105 -12.87 12.89 7.92
C THR A 105 -13.31 13.98 8.88
N MET A 106 -13.76 15.13 8.37
CA MET A 106 -14.20 16.26 9.17
C MET A 106 -15.46 15.94 9.96
N VAL A 107 -16.44 15.27 9.35
CA VAL A 107 -17.67 14.84 10.06
C VAL A 107 -17.33 13.90 11.21
N VAL A 108 -16.46 12.93 10.99
CA VAL A 108 -16.00 12.00 12.03
C VAL A 108 -15.17 12.71 13.08
N GLY A 109 -14.23 13.58 12.68
CA GLY A 109 -13.34 14.33 13.56
C GLY A 109 -14.11 15.29 14.47
N LEU A 110 -15.06 16.07 13.94
CA LEU A 110 -15.93 16.96 14.73
C LEU A 110 -16.83 16.17 15.68
N GLY A 111 -17.38 15.03 15.21
CA GLY A 111 -18.15 14.14 16.07
C GLY A 111 -17.33 13.67 17.28
N LYS A 112 -16.09 13.23 17.03
CA LYS A 112 -15.17 12.78 18.09
C LYS A 112 -14.68 13.91 18.99
N LEU A 113 -14.43 15.10 18.46
CA LEU A 113 -14.12 16.29 19.26
C LEU A 113 -15.27 16.64 20.21
N ASN A 114 -16.53 16.56 19.75
CA ASN A 114 -17.70 16.81 20.57
C ASN A 114 -17.94 15.73 21.66
N GLU A 115 -17.44 14.51 21.45
CA GLU A 115 -17.47 13.44 22.46
C GLU A 115 -16.41 13.62 23.57
N LEU A 116 -15.38 14.49 23.36
CA LEU A 116 -14.39 14.76 24.37
C LEU A 116 -15.01 15.52 25.54
N ASP A 117 -14.89 14.98 26.74
CA ASP A 117 -15.28 15.65 27.97
C ASP A 117 -14.26 16.74 28.33
N VAL A 118 -14.49 17.92 27.76
CA VAL A 118 -13.62 19.09 27.94
C VAL A 118 -13.76 19.68 29.35
N THR A 119 -14.86 19.37 30.07
CA THR A 119 -15.11 19.89 31.42
C THR A 119 -14.29 19.16 32.49
N ALA A 120 -13.90 17.90 32.23
CA ALA A 120 -12.98 17.14 33.09
C ALA A 120 -11.51 17.61 32.96
N ALA A 121 -11.21 18.42 31.96
CA ALA A 121 -9.83 18.82 31.59
C ALA A 121 -9.28 20.01 32.38
N THR A 122 -10.04 20.69 33.21
CA THR A 122 -9.55 21.81 34.05
C THR A 122 -8.50 21.41 35.11
N GLY A 123 -8.21 20.09 35.25
CA GLY A 123 -7.17 19.57 36.14
C GLY A 123 -6.14 18.62 35.50
N LYS A 124 -6.30 18.19 34.25
CA LYS A 124 -5.45 17.18 33.60
C LYS A 124 -5.16 17.52 32.13
N GLY A 125 -4.47 18.62 31.91
CA GLY A 125 -4.15 19.12 30.57
C GLY A 125 -3.43 18.12 29.64
N GLU A 126 -2.61 17.21 30.18
CA GLU A 126 -1.86 16.22 29.41
C GLU A 126 -2.77 15.15 28.77
N GLU A 127 -3.80 14.66 29.45
CA GLU A 127 -4.76 13.67 28.92
C GLU A 127 -5.58 14.24 27.77
N LEU A 128 -5.94 15.53 27.83
CA LEU A 128 -6.62 16.24 26.75
C LEU A 128 -5.72 16.30 25.51
N PHE A 129 -4.47 16.74 25.66
CA PHE A 129 -3.52 16.84 24.56
C PHE A 129 -3.18 15.47 23.96
N ALA A 130 -3.09 14.40 24.76
CA ALA A 130 -2.95 13.04 24.26
C ALA A 130 -4.15 12.60 23.40
N SER A 131 -5.37 12.91 23.84
CA SER A 131 -6.61 12.63 23.07
C SER A 131 -6.68 13.42 21.77
N ILE A 132 -6.33 14.69 21.82
CA ILE A 132 -6.28 15.59 20.66
C ILE A 132 -5.19 15.14 19.66
N ALA A 133 -4.01 14.77 20.13
CA ALA A 133 -2.93 14.24 19.30
C ALA A 133 -3.37 12.95 18.60
N LYS A 134 -4.10 12.07 19.30
CA LYS A 134 -4.68 10.85 18.70
C LYS A 134 -5.72 11.16 17.63
N LEU A 135 -6.59 12.15 17.83
CA LEU A 135 -7.55 12.59 16.82
C LEU A 135 -6.87 13.16 15.59
N TYR A 136 -5.81 13.93 15.77
CA TYR A 136 -5.00 14.44 14.68
C TYR A 136 -4.31 13.32 13.90
N ASP A 137 -3.66 12.40 14.57
CA ASP A 137 -2.90 11.31 13.95
C ASP A 137 -3.83 10.30 13.24
N THR A 138 -4.93 9.90 13.89
CA THR A 138 -5.84 8.87 13.37
C THR A 138 -6.80 9.41 12.32
N PHE A 139 -7.37 10.59 12.54
CA PHE A 139 -8.42 11.15 11.67
C PHE A 139 -7.95 12.32 10.82
N GLY A 140 -6.70 12.78 11.00
CA GLY A 140 -6.15 13.90 10.25
C GLY A 140 -6.88 15.23 10.51
N THR A 141 -7.48 15.40 11.69
CA THR A 141 -8.19 16.62 12.09
C THR A 141 -7.20 17.80 12.14
N PRO A 142 -7.39 18.89 11.39
CA PRO A 142 -6.43 20.01 11.37
C PRO A 142 -6.25 20.63 12.76
N ARG A 143 -5.02 21.02 13.10
CA ARG A 143 -4.70 21.69 14.37
C ARG A 143 -5.49 22.96 14.57
N ASP A 144 -5.66 23.74 13.50
CA ASP A 144 -6.44 24.97 13.52
C ASP A 144 -7.91 24.70 13.89
N LEU A 145 -8.49 23.60 13.40
CA LEU A 145 -9.84 23.19 13.76
C LEU A 145 -9.93 22.78 15.23
N ILE A 146 -8.94 22.05 15.72
CA ILE A 146 -8.86 21.64 17.12
C ILE A 146 -8.78 22.86 18.01
N ARG A 147 -7.94 23.85 17.67
CA ARG A 147 -7.78 25.08 18.44
C ARG A 147 -9.08 25.89 18.50
N VAL A 148 -9.73 26.12 17.36
CA VAL A 148 -11.02 26.82 17.29
C VAL A 148 -12.07 26.08 18.12
N PHE A 149 -12.11 24.76 18.09
CA PHE A 149 -13.02 23.97 18.93
C PHE A 149 -12.75 24.16 20.43
N LEU A 150 -11.47 24.17 20.86
CA LEU A 150 -11.10 24.43 22.25
C LEU A 150 -11.49 25.83 22.71
N GLU A 151 -11.25 26.86 21.87
CA GLU A 151 -11.66 28.25 22.10
C GLU A 151 -13.19 28.36 22.26
N GLN A 152 -13.98 27.69 21.41
CA GLN A 152 -15.44 27.63 21.52
C GLN A 152 -15.93 26.94 22.82
N LYS A 153 -15.12 26.04 23.35
CA LYS A 153 -15.39 25.36 24.64
C LYS A 153 -14.86 26.14 25.87
N GLY A 154 -14.33 27.35 25.64
CA GLY A 154 -13.82 28.22 26.71
C GLY A 154 -12.43 27.85 27.22
N ILE A 155 -11.68 27.04 26.47
CA ILE A 155 -10.27 26.75 26.75
C ILE A 155 -9.40 27.66 25.91
N GLU A 156 -8.96 28.76 26.48
CA GLU A 156 -7.99 29.65 25.87
C GLU A 156 -6.58 29.09 26.05
N CYS A 157 -5.91 28.77 24.94
CA CYS A 157 -4.50 28.43 24.92
C CYS A 157 -3.78 29.37 23.97
N GLU A 158 -2.71 30.01 24.44
CA GLU A 158 -1.80 30.73 23.55
C GLU A 158 -1.24 29.78 22.47
N GLU A 159 -1.00 30.28 21.28
CA GLU A 159 -0.61 29.44 20.13
C GLU A 159 0.71 28.72 20.37
N GLU A 160 1.66 29.32 21.08
CA GLU A 160 2.94 28.72 21.42
C GLU A 160 2.77 27.58 22.44
N ASP A 161 2.00 27.79 23.53
CA ASP A 161 1.72 26.77 24.54
C ASP A 161 0.92 25.59 23.95
N PHE A 162 -0.08 25.87 23.09
CA PHE A 162 -0.81 24.83 22.39
C PHE A 162 0.11 23.97 21.52
N ASN A 163 0.98 24.59 20.72
CA ASN A 163 1.87 23.87 19.82
C ASN A 163 2.90 23.03 20.60
N GLU A 164 3.48 23.55 21.67
CA GLU A 164 4.46 22.82 22.49
C GLU A 164 3.85 21.57 23.10
N ARG A 165 2.71 21.69 23.78
CA ARG A 165 1.99 20.55 24.39
C ARG A 165 1.50 19.55 23.37
N PHE A 166 1.01 20.03 22.25
CA PHE A 166 0.53 19.19 21.17
C PHE A 166 1.66 18.36 20.56
N GLU A 167 2.81 18.97 20.26
CA GLU A 167 3.99 18.27 19.74
C GLU A 167 4.55 17.25 20.72
N ALA A 168 4.58 17.58 22.02
CA ALA A 168 4.99 16.65 23.07
C ALA A 168 4.08 15.42 23.12
N ALA A 169 2.77 15.61 23.08
CA ALA A 169 1.78 14.52 23.07
C ALA A 169 1.86 13.68 21.78
N LEU A 170 2.06 14.32 20.64
CA LEU A 170 2.22 13.63 19.35
C LEU A 170 3.52 12.80 19.30
N ALA A 171 4.62 13.34 19.81
CA ALA A 171 5.89 12.64 19.91
C ALA A 171 5.80 11.39 20.80
N GLU A 172 5.07 11.46 21.90
CA GLU A 172 4.86 10.33 22.78
C GLU A 172 3.99 9.25 22.11
N LEU A 173 2.94 9.65 21.41
CA LEU A 173 2.08 8.75 20.63
C LEU A 173 2.86 8.02 19.52
N GLN A 174 3.76 8.74 18.84
CA GLN A 174 4.63 8.17 17.79
C GLN A 174 5.65 7.19 18.35
N LYS A 175 6.20 7.43 19.56
CA LYS A 175 7.06 6.45 20.25
C LYS A 175 6.32 5.16 20.56
N GLN A 176 5.08 5.24 21.01
CA GLN A 176 4.26 4.08 21.36
C GLN A 176 3.83 3.28 20.13
N SER A 177 3.60 3.92 18.98
CA SER A 177 3.18 3.28 17.73
C SER A 177 4.32 2.66 16.93
N GLY A 178 5.59 2.82 17.35
CA GLY A 178 6.76 2.29 16.65
C GLY A 178 7.06 2.94 15.29
N ILE A 179 6.32 3.98 14.90
CA ILE A 179 6.45 4.71 13.62
C ILE A 179 7.57 5.75 13.68
N GLY A 180 8.17 5.97 14.82
CA GLY A 180 9.18 7.01 15.07
C GLY A 180 10.62 6.70 14.63
N LYS A 181 10.85 5.74 13.74
CA LYS A 181 12.15 5.59 13.06
C LYS A 181 12.10 6.15 11.65
N THR A 182 11.79 7.42 11.51
CA THR A 182 12.43 8.20 10.45
C THR A 182 13.90 8.23 10.85
N GLU A 183 14.75 7.53 10.12
CA GLU A 183 16.19 7.69 10.26
C GLU A 183 16.47 9.19 10.24
N ARG A 184 16.87 9.74 11.40
CA ARG A 184 17.57 11.02 11.40
C ARG A 184 18.63 10.83 10.34
N LYS A 185 18.69 11.74 9.35
CA LYS A 185 19.89 11.86 8.50
C LYS A 185 21.05 11.81 9.48
N SER A 186 21.75 10.68 9.52
CA SER A 186 22.92 10.51 10.38
C SER A 186 23.83 11.67 10.03
N GLU A 187 24.23 12.45 11.01
CA GLU A 187 25.28 13.43 10.80
C GLU A 187 26.41 12.71 10.10
N ILE A 188 26.80 13.22 8.94
CA ILE A 188 27.85 12.61 8.12
C ILE A 188 29.07 12.50 9.00
N SER A 189 29.56 11.29 9.25
CA SER A 189 30.72 11.08 10.13
C SER A 189 31.91 11.93 9.67
N PRO A 190 32.52 12.70 10.57
CA PRO A 190 33.66 13.57 10.22
C PRO A 190 34.80 12.84 9.53
N VAL A 191 34.90 11.52 9.70
CA VAL A 191 35.94 10.68 9.09
C VAL A 191 35.93 10.76 7.55
N TYR A 192 34.77 10.91 6.92
CA TYR A 192 34.67 11.00 5.46
C TYR A 192 35.20 12.34 4.93
N ALA A 193 34.96 13.43 5.65
CA ALA A 193 35.51 14.74 5.32
C ALA A 193 37.06 14.71 5.43
N GLU A 194 37.59 14.11 6.48
CA GLU A 194 39.04 13.95 6.67
C GLU A 194 39.70 13.09 5.57
N VAL A 195 39.01 12.00 5.14
CA VAL A 195 39.52 11.17 4.03
C VAL A 195 39.52 11.97 2.74
N LEU A 196 38.48 12.76 2.47
CA LEU A 196 38.41 13.60 1.26
C LEU A 196 39.48 14.68 1.24
N GLU A 197 39.78 15.32 2.38
CA GLU A 197 40.82 16.35 2.48
C GLU A 197 42.23 15.79 2.27
N ARG A 198 42.53 14.62 2.85
CA ARG A 198 43.86 14.00 2.80
C ARG A 198 44.09 13.14 1.56
N GLY A 199 43.10 12.41 1.11
CA GLY A 199 43.18 11.44 0.02
C GLY A 199 42.77 11.98 -1.35
N GLY A 200 42.06 13.13 -1.38
CA GLY A 200 41.47 13.65 -2.60
C GLY A 200 40.17 12.92 -3.00
N LYS A 201 39.55 13.38 -4.09
CA LYS A 201 38.38 12.74 -4.69
C LYS A 201 38.77 11.47 -5.41
N ASN A 202 38.01 10.40 -5.27
CA ASN A 202 38.16 9.25 -6.15
C ASN A 202 37.49 9.48 -7.50
N VAL A 203 38.04 8.84 -8.56
CA VAL A 203 37.57 8.99 -9.93
C VAL A 203 36.67 7.82 -10.30
N PHE A 204 35.47 8.12 -10.76
CA PHE A 204 34.51 7.12 -11.22
C PHE A 204 34.66 6.86 -12.72
N HIS A 205 34.87 5.61 -13.09
CA HIS A 205 34.99 5.14 -14.48
C HIS A 205 33.87 4.16 -14.90
N GLY A 206 32.89 3.95 -14.07
CA GLY A 206 31.87 2.89 -14.24
C GLY A 206 30.87 3.12 -15.37
N TYR A 207 30.91 4.27 -16.05
CA TYR A 207 30.15 4.45 -17.29
C TYR A 207 30.77 3.67 -18.45
N GLU A 208 32.10 3.59 -18.50
CA GLU A 208 32.86 3.02 -19.60
C GLU A 208 33.37 1.62 -19.28
N ALA A 209 33.74 1.37 -18.02
CA ALA A 209 34.38 0.14 -17.59
C ALA A 209 33.65 -0.52 -16.41
N THR A 210 33.63 -1.86 -16.41
CA THR A 210 33.18 -2.69 -15.27
C THR A 210 34.36 -3.35 -14.55
N ARG A 211 35.59 -3.09 -15.03
CA ARG A 211 36.86 -3.58 -14.46
C ARG A 211 37.90 -2.50 -14.56
N ILE A 212 38.64 -2.29 -13.49
CA ILE A 212 39.86 -1.47 -13.47
C ILE A 212 40.92 -2.28 -12.72
N ASP A 213 42.06 -2.44 -13.35
CA ASP A 213 43.21 -3.13 -12.77
C ASP A 213 44.14 -2.11 -12.10
N GLY A 214 44.79 -2.53 -11.01
CA GLY A 214 45.84 -1.74 -10.38
C GLY A 214 45.35 -0.49 -9.63
N VAL A 215 44.11 -0.47 -9.11
CA VAL A 215 43.60 0.63 -8.31
C VAL A 215 44.18 0.60 -6.90
N ARG A 216 44.46 1.77 -6.33
CA ARG A 216 45.11 1.91 -5.04
C ARG A 216 44.08 2.11 -3.92
N VAL A 217 44.29 1.42 -2.80
CA VAL A 217 43.49 1.62 -1.56
C VAL A 217 43.95 2.89 -0.85
N LEU A 218 43.10 3.91 -0.81
CA LEU A 218 43.36 5.20 -0.17
C LEU A 218 43.12 5.17 1.34
N ALA A 219 42.02 4.53 1.76
CA ALA A 219 41.65 4.42 3.15
C ALA A 219 40.79 3.18 3.42
N ILE A 220 40.83 2.72 4.65
CA ILE A 220 40.02 1.62 5.17
C ILE A 220 39.34 2.08 6.46
N LEU A 221 38.06 1.78 6.63
CA LEU A 221 37.28 2.10 7.81
C LEU A 221 36.63 0.84 8.41
N ASP A 222 36.66 0.74 9.72
CA ASP A 222 35.84 -0.19 10.52
C ASP A 222 34.82 0.66 11.29
N GLY A 223 33.55 0.64 10.83
CA GLY A 223 32.58 1.65 11.24
C GLY A 223 33.05 3.07 10.90
N ASP A 224 33.14 3.93 11.91
CA ASP A 224 33.61 5.32 11.81
C ASP A 224 35.09 5.50 12.15
N THR A 225 35.85 4.40 12.30
CA THR A 225 37.26 4.46 12.70
C THR A 225 38.17 4.07 11.52
N LYS A 226 39.19 4.89 11.26
CA LYS A 226 40.27 4.54 10.29
C LYS A 226 41.10 3.39 10.83
N VAL A 227 41.33 2.39 9.98
CA VAL A 227 42.19 1.25 10.28
C VAL A 227 43.20 1.04 9.15
N GLU A 228 44.35 0.53 9.46
CA GLU A 228 45.42 0.29 8.49
C GLU A 228 45.20 -1.01 7.69
N LYS A 229 44.37 -1.94 8.22
CA LYS A 229 44.23 -3.28 7.65
C LYS A 229 42.91 -3.92 8.03
N LEU A 230 42.31 -4.67 7.09
CA LEU A 230 41.25 -5.65 7.32
C LEU A 230 41.80 -7.07 7.18
N ALA A 231 41.53 -7.93 8.14
CA ALA A 231 41.89 -9.34 8.13
C ALA A 231 40.78 -10.19 7.48
N GLU A 232 41.11 -11.44 7.17
CA GLU A 232 40.16 -12.42 6.64
C GLU A 232 38.91 -12.57 7.55
N GLY A 233 37.74 -12.61 6.95
CA GLY A 233 36.44 -12.68 7.62
C GLY A 233 35.89 -11.33 8.09
N VAL A 234 36.69 -10.26 8.16
CA VAL A 234 36.28 -8.95 8.65
C VAL A 234 35.55 -8.16 7.58
N GLN A 235 34.53 -7.42 7.98
CA GLN A 235 33.82 -6.44 7.16
C GLN A 235 34.38 -5.04 7.44
N GLY A 236 34.32 -4.18 6.44
CA GLY A 236 34.72 -2.78 6.54
C GLY A 236 34.37 -1.98 5.31
N SER A 237 34.76 -0.71 5.31
CA SER A 237 34.55 0.21 4.19
C SER A 237 35.89 0.56 3.56
N VAL A 238 36.00 0.47 2.24
CA VAL A 238 37.23 0.72 1.49
C VAL A 238 37.03 1.87 0.50
N ILE A 239 37.97 2.79 0.47
CA ILE A 239 38.05 3.91 -0.48
C ILE A 239 39.19 3.65 -1.43
N LEU A 240 38.90 3.69 -2.73
CA LEU A 240 39.86 3.50 -3.83
C LEU A 240 40.16 4.85 -4.50
N ASP A 241 41.35 5.01 -5.13
CA ASP A 241 41.67 6.19 -5.94
C ASP A 241 40.82 6.27 -7.23
N ASN A 242 40.65 5.13 -7.89
CA ASN A 242 39.82 4.95 -9.08
C ASN A 242 38.81 3.82 -8.84
N THR A 243 37.59 3.92 -9.37
CA THR A 243 36.60 2.88 -9.19
C THR A 243 35.66 2.71 -10.38
N PRO A 244 35.38 1.44 -10.79
CA PRO A 244 34.32 1.15 -11.75
C PRO A 244 32.93 1.00 -11.08
N PHE A 245 32.86 1.00 -9.74
CA PHE A 245 31.63 0.77 -8.99
C PHE A 245 30.79 2.03 -8.91
N TYR A 246 29.53 1.94 -9.37
CA TYR A 246 28.53 3.00 -9.23
C TYR A 246 28.06 3.09 -7.77
N ALA A 247 28.15 4.26 -7.20
CA ALA A 247 27.60 4.52 -5.87
C ALA A 247 26.08 4.74 -5.94
N GLU A 248 25.33 4.23 -4.97
CA GLU A 248 23.88 4.45 -4.87
C GLU A 248 23.55 5.94 -5.03
N SER A 249 22.74 6.26 -6.03
CA SER A 249 22.30 7.62 -6.34
C SER A 249 21.12 7.62 -7.31
N GLY A 250 20.25 8.64 -7.26
CA GLY A 250 19.15 8.83 -8.21
C GLY A 250 18.17 7.64 -8.29
N GLY A 251 18.03 6.88 -7.20
CA GLY A 251 17.21 5.68 -7.15
C GLY A 251 17.85 4.41 -7.71
N GLN A 252 19.02 4.49 -8.35
CA GLN A 252 19.79 3.30 -8.74
C GLN A 252 20.60 2.80 -7.54
N VAL A 253 20.47 1.49 -7.23
CA VAL A 253 21.26 0.83 -6.18
C VAL A 253 22.74 0.82 -6.49
N GLY A 254 23.59 0.79 -5.45
CA GLY A 254 25.02 0.66 -5.58
C GLY A 254 25.44 -0.67 -6.20
N ASP A 255 26.59 -0.65 -6.87
CA ASP A 255 27.15 -1.86 -7.46
C ASP A 255 27.72 -2.81 -6.43
N THR A 256 27.72 -4.06 -6.81
CA THR A 256 28.38 -5.16 -6.11
C THR A 256 29.47 -5.79 -6.96
N GLY A 257 30.38 -6.53 -6.35
CA GLY A 257 31.44 -7.21 -7.10
C GLY A 257 32.55 -7.72 -6.20
N VAL A 258 33.78 -7.65 -6.67
CA VAL A 258 34.95 -8.14 -5.92
C VAL A 258 36.16 -7.24 -6.10
N LEU A 259 37.02 -7.15 -5.07
CA LEU A 259 38.38 -6.65 -5.12
C LEU A 259 39.33 -7.85 -5.03
N VAL A 260 40.32 -7.90 -5.92
CA VAL A 260 41.30 -8.99 -5.98
C VAL A 260 42.72 -8.39 -5.96
N GLY A 261 43.49 -8.74 -4.97
CA GLY A 261 44.90 -8.36 -4.86
C GLY A 261 45.83 -9.48 -5.26
N GLY A 262 47.01 -9.14 -5.80
CA GLY A 262 48.06 -10.09 -6.20
C GLY A 262 48.60 -9.79 -7.60
N GLU A 263 49.81 -10.28 -7.92
CA GLU A 263 50.57 -9.96 -9.10
C GLU A 263 49.79 -10.11 -10.43
N ASN A 264 50.08 -9.19 -11.34
CA ASN A 264 49.52 -9.07 -12.69
C ASN A 264 49.54 -10.39 -13.48
N HIS A 265 48.41 -11.10 -13.51
CA HIS A 265 48.09 -12.01 -14.61
C HIS A 265 46.77 -11.64 -15.25
N PRO A 266 46.74 -11.42 -16.58
CA PRO A 266 45.47 -11.24 -17.27
C PRO A 266 44.63 -12.52 -17.11
N VAL A 267 43.53 -12.42 -16.38
CA VAL A 267 42.57 -13.52 -16.32
C VAL A 267 41.79 -13.50 -17.62
N ALA A 268 42.19 -14.40 -18.56
CA ALA A 268 41.43 -14.64 -19.78
C ALA A 268 40.01 -15.10 -19.42
N GLU A 269 38.99 -14.58 -20.10
CA GLU A 269 37.55 -14.85 -19.93
C GLU A 269 37.14 -16.34 -20.09
N ALA A 270 38.10 -17.24 -20.37
CA ALA A 270 37.86 -18.65 -20.68
C ALA A 270 38.71 -19.66 -19.88
N ALA A 271 39.13 -19.35 -18.66
CA ALA A 271 39.91 -20.32 -17.89
C ALA A 271 39.01 -21.23 -17.07
N THR A 272 38.91 -22.50 -17.47
CA THR A 272 38.41 -23.67 -16.71
C THR A 272 38.97 -23.73 -15.28
N PRO A 273 38.21 -24.28 -14.29
CA PRO A 273 38.57 -24.25 -12.87
C PRO A 273 39.86 -24.99 -12.44
N LEU A 274 40.56 -25.62 -13.35
CA LEU A 274 41.65 -26.59 -13.05
C LEU A 274 43.08 -26.04 -13.05
N LEU A 275 43.33 -24.75 -13.27
CA LEU A 275 44.69 -24.16 -13.25
C LEU A 275 44.79 -22.96 -12.28
N ARG A 276 44.30 -23.12 -11.04
CA ARG A 276 44.64 -22.19 -9.95
C ARG A 276 45.87 -22.74 -9.20
N LYS A 277 47.05 -22.25 -9.52
CA LYS A 277 48.17 -22.34 -8.57
C LYS A 277 47.76 -21.59 -7.30
N GLU A 278 47.80 -22.27 -6.16
CA GLU A 278 47.54 -21.76 -4.81
C GLU A 278 48.66 -20.78 -4.38
N GLY A 279 48.58 -19.57 -4.88
CA GLY A 279 49.24 -18.41 -4.27
C GLY A 279 48.14 -17.58 -3.58
N SER A 280 48.36 -17.16 -2.35
CA SER A 280 47.36 -16.50 -1.51
C SER A 280 46.96 -15.12 -2.09
N LEU A 281 46.08 -15.13 -3.10
CA LEU A 281 45.46 -13.94 -3.66
C LEU A 281 44.47 -13.37 -2.65
N MET A 282 44.65 -12.11 -2.23
CA MET A 282 43.66 -11.40 -1.47
C MET A 282 42.38 -11.29 -2.28
N ARG A 283 41.23 -11.60 -1.65
CA ARG A 283 39.89 -11.45 -2.23
C ARG A 283 38.93 -10.82 -1.22
N ALA A 284 38.23 -9.81 -1.65
CA ALA A 284 37.16 -9.18 -0.88
C ALA A 284 35.90 -9.06 -1.74
N THR A 285 34.74 -9.44 -1.17
CA THR A 285 33.43 -9.22 -1.78
C THR A 285 32.99 -7.80 -1.48
N VAL A 286 32.65 -7.04 -2.51
CA VAL A 286 31.95 -5.74 -2.42
C VAL A 286 30.45 -6.02 -2.36
N ALA A 287 29.86 -5.80 -1.20
CA ALA A 287 28.45 -6.05 -0.96
C ALA A 287 27.55 -4.86 -1.36
N ASP A 288 28.13 -3.64 -1.34
CA ASP A 288 27.41 -2.39 -1.61
C ASP A 288 28.40 -1.26 -1.89
N THR A 289 27.95 -0.24 -2.64
CA THR A 289 28.74 0.95 -2.96
C THR A 289 27.87 2.20 -2.78
N TYR A 290 28.33 3.18 -2.00
CA TYR A 290 27.57 4.38 -1.65
C TYR A 290 28.47 5.62 -1.61
N SER A 291 27.84 6.80 -1.60
CA SER A 291 28.54 8.10 -1.53
C SER A 291 28.05 8.90 -0.33
N PRO A 292 28.78 8.90 0.81
CA PRO A 292 28.38 9.64 2.01
C PRO A 292 28.53 11.16 1.85
N VAL A 293 29.52 11.59 1.06
CA VAL A 293 29.78 12.99 0.70
C VAL A 293 30.09 13.10 -0.78
N ALA A 294 29.75 14.23 -1.38
CA ALA A 294 29.98 14.47 -2.80
C ALA A 294 31.47 14.29 -3.18
N GLY A 295 31.75 13.43 -4.15
CA GLY A 295 33.08 13.14 -4.64
C GLY A 295 33.82 12.05 -3.87
N LEU A 296 33.17 11.34 -2.94
CA LEU A 296 33.76 10.19 -2.25
C LEU A 296 32.86 8.95 -2.43
N ILE A 297 33.37 7.95 -3.12
CA ILE A 297 32.73 6.64 -3.31
C ILE A 297 33.34 5.64 -2.34
N VAL A 298 32.51 4.97 -1.58
CA VAL A 298 32.89 4.03 -0.51
C VAL A 298 32.33 2.64 -0.83
N HIS A 299 33.17 1.62 -0.70
CA HIS A 299 32.83 0.23 -0.98
C HIS A 299 32.70 -0.53 0.34
N LYS A 300 31.51 -1.05 0.67
CA LYS A 300 31.32 -1.99 1.79
C LYS A 300 31.86 -3.35 1.39
N VAL A 301 32.91 -3.79 2.05
CA VAL A 301 33.60 -5.03 1.70
C VAL A 301 33.58 -6.03 2.86
N LYS A 302 33.67 -7.30 2.48
CA LYS A 302 34.01 -8.41 3.37
C LYS A 302 35.23 -9.10 2.82
N ILE A 303 36.28 -9.29 3.64
CA ILE A 303 37.47 -10.00 3.24
C ILE A 303 37.18 -11.50 3.22
N ASP A 304 37.13 -12.10 2.04
CA ASP A 304 36.87 -13.54 1.89
C ASP A 304 38.15 -14.37 2.08
N LYS A 305 39.30 -13.81 1.68
CA LYS A 305 40.62 -14.48 1.79
C LYS A 305 41.74 -13.47 1.92
N GLY A 306 42.67 -13.76 2.80
CA GLY A 306 43.88 -12.97 2.99
C GLY A 306 43.65 -11.70 3.82
N SER A 307 44.23 -10.59 3.42
CA SER A 307 44.08 -9.30 4.11
C SER A 307 44.29 -8.13 3.16
N LEU A 308 43.66 -7.01 3.43
CA LEU A 308 43.76 -5.76 2.68
C LEU A 308 44.33 -4.65 3.55
N LYS A 309 45.30 -3.88 3.03
CA LYS A 309 45.95 -2.77 3.74
C LYS A 309 45.79 -1.45 2.97
N VAL A 310 45.88 -0.35 3.68
CA VAL A 310 46.04 0.98 3.07
C VAL A 310 47.31 1.01 2.21
N GLY A 311 47.17 1.52 0.99
CA GLY A 311 48.27 1.57 0.00
C GLY A 311 48.39 0.33 -0.87
N ASP A 312 47.70 -0.76 -0.58
CA ASP A 312 47.69 -1.94 -1.46
C ASP A 312 47.08 -1.60 -2.82
N THR A 313 47.56 -2.34 -3.84
CA THR A 313 47.01 -2.26 -5.20
C THR A 313 46.15 -3.48 -5.47
N VAL A 314 44.91 -3.23 -5.94
CA VAL A 314 43.91 -4.28 -6.21
C VAL A 314 43.31 -4.10 -7.60
N ASN A 315 42.72 -5.17 -8.12
CA ASN A 315 41.84 -5.11 -9.29
C ASN A 315 40.39 -5.02 -8.82
N ALA A 316 39.66 -4.04 -9.32
CA ALA A 316 38.29 -3.74 -8.99
C ALA A 316 37.38 -4.27 -10.10
N LEU A 317 36.51 -5.25 -9.77
CA LEU A 317 35.64 -5.94 -10.72
C LEU A 317 34.18 -5.86 -10.26
N VAL A 318 33.37 -5.20 -11.05
CA VAL A 318 31.89 -5.13 -10.84
C VAL A 318 31.28 -6.45 -11.25
N ASP A 319 30.20 -6.86 -10.56
CA ASP A 319 29.34 -7.94 -11.01
C ASP A 319 28.58 -7.51 -12.28
N VAL A 320 29.12 -7.88 -13.43
CA VAL A 320 28.62 -7.48 -14.75
C VAL A 320 27.17 -7.90 -14.95
N LYS A 321 26.79 -9.10 -14.46
CA LYS A 321 25.41 -9.60 -14.64
C LYS A 321 24.41 -8.71 -13.91
N LYS A 322 24.72 -8.33 -12.67
CA LYS A 322 23.86 -7.42 -11.89
C LYS A 322 23.86 -6.00 -12.47
N ARG A 323 25.03 -5.48 -12.87
CA ARG A 323 25.14 -4.16 -13.48
C ARG A 323 24.32 -4.08 -14.77
N ASP A 324 24.41 -5.07 -15.65
CA ASP A 324 23.64 -5.07 -16.90
C ASP A 324 22.14 -5.22 -16.66
N ALA A 325 21.74 -6.01 -15.65
CA ALA A 325 20.35 -6.08 -15.23
C ALA A 325 19.85 -4.72 -14.70
N THR A 326 20.66 -4.04 -13.88
CA THR A 326 20.36 -2.68 -13.39
C THR A 326 20.28 -1.67 -14.54
N ARG A 327 21.20 -1.70 -15.51
CA ARG A 327 21.16 -0.84 -16.71
C ARG A 327 19.88 -1.01 -17.50
N ARG A 328 19.42 -2.28 -17.71
CA ARG A 328 18.15 -2.58 -18.38
C ARG A 328 16.98 -1.96 -17.64
N ASN A 329 16.88 -2.20 -16.34
CA ASN A 329 15.81 -1.66 -15.51
C ASN A 329 15.86 -0.12 -15.45
N HIS A 330 17.05 0.48 -15.44
CA HIS A 330 17.18 1.94 -15.38
C HIS A 330 16.71 2.59 -16.69
N THR A 331 17.16 2.08 -17.82
CA THR A 331 16.71 2.61 -19.11
C THR A 331 15.20 2.37 -19.30
N ALA A 332 14.69 1.21 -18.91
CA ALA A 332 13.25 0.93 -18.94
C ALA A 332 12.45 1.90 -18.04
N THR A 333 13.03 2.40 -16.93
CA THR A 333 12.38 3.42 -16.07
C THR A 333 12.11 4.71 -16.86
N HIS A 334 13.03 5.15 -17.70
CA HIS A 334 12.81 6.32 -18.56
C HIS A 334 11.77 6.07 -19.65
N LEU A 335 11.80 4.89 -20.26
CA LEU A 335 10.76 4.51 -21.26
C LEU A 335 9.38 4.45 -20.64
N VAL A 336 9.24 3.84 -19.45
CA VAL A 336 7.93 3.74 -18.78
C VAL A 336 7.43 5.11 -18.31
N HIS A 337 8.31 6.00 -17.88
CA HIS A 337 7.93 7.38 -17.53
C HIS A 337 7.34 8.12 -18.75
N ALA A 338 8.00 8.01 -19.90
CA ALA A 338 7.49 8.60 -21.13
C ALA A 338 6.16 7.94 -21.58
N ALA A 339 6.08 6.62 -21.54
CA ALA A 339 4.86 5.88 -21.90
C ALA A 339 3.68 6.23 -20.98
N LEU A 340 3.89 6.31 -19.67
CA LEU A 340 2.86 6.73 -18.73
C LEU A 340 2.36 8.15 -18.98
N LYS A 341 3.24 9.08 -19.41
CA LYS A 341 2.83 10.43 -19.82
C LYS A 341 1.97 10.42 -21.07
N GLU A 342 2.27 9.57 -22.02
CA GLU A 342 1.52 9.44 -23.27
C GLU A 342 0.14 8.81 -23.02
N VAL A 343 0.07 7.74 -22.21
CA VAL A 343 -1.16 7.00 -21.93
C VAL A 343 -2.07 7.71 -20.91
N LEU A 344 -1.50 8.21 -19.82
CA LEU A 344 -2.27 8.78 -18.72
C LEU A 344 -2.37 10.30 -18.75
N GLY A 345 -1.46 10.95 -19.48
CA GLY A 345 -1.40 12.41 -19.62
C GLY A 345 -0.19 13.08 -18.97
N THR A 346 0.02 14.35 -19.29
CA THR A 346 1.20 15.15 -18.93
C THR A 346 1.35 15.42 -17.42
N HIS A 347 0.30 15.15 -16.63
CA HIS A 347 0.34 15.27 -15.17
C HIS A 347 1.20 14.19 -14.50
N VAL A 348 1.54 13.13 -15.22
CA VAL A 348 2.44 12.09 -14.71
C VAL A 348 3.82 12.68 -14.46
N LYS A 349 4.17 12.82 -13.18
CA LYS A 349 5.49 13.27 -12.71
C LYS A 349 6.05 12.25 -11.75
N GLN A 350 7.36 12.01 -11.84
CA GLN A 350 8.02 11.09 -10.90
C GLN A 350 7.96 11.62 -9.48
N ALA A 351 7.48 10.78 -8.56
CA ALA A 351 7.48 11.02 -7.12
C ALA A 351 8.61 10.25 -6.39
N GLY A 352 9.07 9.16 -6.98
CA GLY A 352 10.18 8.34 -6.49
C GLY A 352 10.56 7.26 -7.48
N SER A 353 11.76 6.69 -7.32
CA SER A 353 12.24 5.58 -8.15
C SER A 353 13.18 4.68 -7.35
N VAL A 354 13.16 3.38 -7.65
CA VAL A 354 14.20 2.43 -7.25
C VAL A 354 14.52 1.55 -8.44
N VAL A 355 15.79 1.44 -8.76
CA VAL A 355 16.30 0.62 -9.85
C VAL A 355 17.30 -0.38 -9.28
N ALA A 356 16.92 -1.65 -9.32
CA ALA A 356 17.70 -2.78 -8.81
C ALA A 356 17.88 -3.84 -9.92
N PRO A 357 18.80 -4.81 -9.77
CA PRO A 357 19.01 -5.83 -10.80
C PRO A 357 17.76 -6.64 -11.16
N ASN A 358 16.90 -6.92 -10.19
CA ASN A 358 15.74 -7.82 -10.31
C ASN A 358 14.40 -7.11 -10.53
N PHE A 359 14.33 -5.77 -10.41
CA PHE A 359 13.12 -4.98 -10.68
C PHE A 359 13.44 -3.50 -10.82
N LEU A 360 12.51 -2.80 -11.42
CA LEU A 360 12.37 -1.34 -11.26
C LEU A 360 11.08 -1.03 -10.50
N ARG A 361 11.12 0.06 -9.74
CA ARG A 361 9.96 0.65 -9.06
C ARG A 361 9.85 2.11 -9.47
N PHE A 362 8.69 2.50 -9.91
CA PHE A 362 8.43 3.88 -10.33
C PHE A 362 7.20 4.41 -9.61
N ASP A 363 7.38 5.44 -8.80
CA ASP A 363 6.33 6.12 -8.07
C ASP A 363 5.98 7.39 -8.84
N PHE A 364 4.71 7.60 -9.15
CA PHE A 364 4.28 8.72 -10.00
C PHE A 364 2.95 9.32 -9.56
N ALA A 365 2.76 10.58 -9.94
CA ALA A 365 1.53 11.33 -9.67
C ALA A 365 0.39 10.81 -10.54
N HIS A 366 -0.61 10.14 -9.92
CA HIS A 366 -1.84 9.74 -10.57
C HIS A 366 -2.93 9.46 -9.52
N TYR A 367 -4.19 9.78 -9.83
CA TYR A 367 -5.28 9.84 -8.86
C TYR A 367 -6.10 8.56 -8.72
N GLN A 368 -5.99 7.63 -9.67
CA GLN A 368 -6.77 6.38 -9.71
C GLN A 368 -5.90 5.17 -10.05
N PRO A 369 -6.34 3.93 -9.79
CA PRO A 369 -5.71 2.73 -10.32
C PRO A 369 -5.67 2.76 -11.84
N MET A 370 -4.58 2.28 -12.44
CA MET A 370 -4.53 2.05 -13.87
C MET A 370 -5.51 0.92 -14.24
N THR A 371 -6.22 1.10 -15.33
CA THR A 371 -7.04 0.04 -15.91
C THR A 371 -6.15 -1.03 -16.56
N ALA A 372 -6.70 -2.22 -16.80
CA ALA A 372 -5.99 -3.28 -17.51
C ALA A 372 -5.54 -2.83 -18.92
N ASP A 373 -6.36 -2.03 -19.58
CA ASP A 373 -6.06 -1.50 -20.93
C ASP A 373 -4.94 -0.46 -20.87
N GLU A 374 -4.93 0.45 -19.88
CA GLU A 374 -3.85 1.43 -19.70
C GLU A 374 -2.52 0.75 -19.36
N ILE A 375 -2.54 -0.32 -18.55
CA ILE A 375 -1.34 -1.14 -18.27
C ILE A 375 -0.85 -1.80 -19.56
N ALA A 376 -1.73 -2.44 -20.32
CA ALA A 376 -1.38 -3.09 -21.57
C ALA A 376 -0.82 -2.10 -22.61
N GLU A 377 -1.44 -0.94 -22.76
CA GLU A 377 -0.99 0.11 -23.69
C GLU A 377 0.38 0.67 -23.27
N THR A 378 0.60 0.87 -21.98
CA THR A 378 1.92 1.28 -21.44
C THR A 378 2.99 0.22 -21.75
N GLU A 379 2.69 -1.07 -21.50
CA GLU A 379 3.60 -2.18 -21.81
C GLU A 379 3.89 -2.27 -23.31
N ASP A 380 2.88 -2.16 -24.13
CA ASP A 380 3.01 -2.21 -25.60
C ASP A 380 3.88 -1.07 -26.13
N LEU A 381 3.70 0.13 -25.60
CA LEU A 381 4.47 1.30 -26.00
C LEU A 381 5.94 1.13 -25.62
N VAL A 382 6.23 0.73 -24.37
CA VAL A 382 7.60 0.46 -23.90
C VAL A 382 8.27 -0.64 -24.74
N ASN A 383 7.57 -1.79 -24.95
CA ASN A 383 8.13 -2.90 -25.71
C ASN A 383 8.32 -2.54 -27.20
N ARG A 384 7.48 -1.68 -27.76
CA ARG A 384 7.66 -1.15 -29.12
C ARG A 384 8.96 -0.37 -29.24
N TYR A 385 9.28 0.54 -28.29
CA TYR A 385 10.54 1.27 -28.28
C TYR A 385 11.74 0.36 -28.03
N ILE A 386 11.59 -0.70 -27.23
CA ILE A 386 12.60 -1.74 -27.08
C ILE A 386 12.92 -2.41 -28.41
N LEU A 387 11.88 -2.79 -29.17
CA LEU A 387 12.02 -3.48 -30.47
C LEU A 387 12.58 -2.58 -31.56
N GLN A 388 12.38 -1.27 -31.48
CA GLN A 388 12.99 -0.30 -32.41
C GLN A 388 14.51 -0.25 -32.28
N ASN A 389 15.06 -0.71 -31.15
CA ASN A 389 16.49 -0.74 -30.88
C ASN A 389 17.20 0.61 -31.07
N GLU A 390 16.56 1.68 -30.58
CA GLU A 390 17.06 3.04 -30.65
C GLU A 390 18.33 3.22 -29.79
N PRO A 391 19.32 4.02 -30.25
CA PRO A 391 20.51 4.31 -29.46
C PRO A 391 20.16 5.10 -28.20
N VAL A 392 20.84 4.77 -27.10
CA VAL A 392 20.73 5.50 -25.82
C VAL A 392 22.02 6.31 -25.64
N THR A 393 21.90 7.63 -25.76
CA THR A 393 23.04 8.54 -25.70
C THR A 393 23.03 9.37 -24.43
N THR A 394 24.19 9.81 -24.01
CA THR A 394 24.36 10.68 -22.85
C THR A 394 25.28 11.84 -23.19
N ASP A 395 24.79 13.06 -23.07
CA ASP A 395 25.53 14.28 -23.32
C ASP A 395 25.79 15.04 -22.01
N LEU A 396 27.00 15.58 -21.85
CA LEU A 396 27.34 16.50 -20.77
C LEU A 396 27.11 17.92 -21.26
N MET A 397 26.28 18.70 -20.55
CA MET A 397 26.00 20.10 -20.90
C MET A 397 25.68 20.93 -19.66
N LYS A 398 25.66 22.25 -19.83
CA LYS A 398 25.21 23.15 -18.76
C LYS A 398 23.72 22.96 -18.49
N ILE A 399 23.30 23.11 -17.24
CA ILE A 399 21.92 22.93 -16.81
C ILE A 399 20.95 23.82 -17.60
N GLU A 400 21.35 25.06 -17.92
CA GLU A 400 20.51 25.98 -18.69
C GLU A 400 20.29 25.49 -20.14
N ASP A 401 21.31 24.88 -20.74
CA ASP A 401 21.23 24.31 -22.09
C ASP A 401 20.39 23.03 -22.09
N ALA A 402 20.51 22.20 -21.06
CA ALA A 402 19.70 21.03 -20.85
C ALA A 402 18.21 21.38 -20.74
N MET A 403 17.86 22.38 -19.93
CA MET A 403 16.47 22.84 -19.80
C MET A 403 15.93 23.44 -21.10
N ARG A 404 16.74 24.17 -21.86
CA ARG A 404 16.36 24.70 -23.18
C ARG A 404 16.15 23.60 -24.23
N SER A 405 16.86 22.48 -24.10
CA SER A 405 16.66 21.32 -24.98
C SER A 405 15.40 20.52 -24.69
N GLY A 406 14.59 20.91 -23.70
CA GLY A 406 13.39 20.20 -23.28
C GLY A 406 13.67 18.98 -22.38
N ALA A 407 14.88 18.85 -21.82
CA ALA A 407 15.19 17.76 -20.91
C ALA A 407 14.36 17.87 -19.60
N VAL A 408 13.76 16.77 -19.20
CA VAL A 408 12.99 16.66 -17.97
C VAL A 408 13.93 16.54 -16.78
N ALA A 409 13.84 17.46 -15.82
CA ALA A 409 14.56 17.39 -14.56
C ALA A 409 13.67 16.75 -13.49
N MET A 410 14.26 15.87 -12.67
CA MET A 410 13.54 15.30 -11.53
C MET A 410 13.34 16.35 -10.44
N PHE A 411 12.16 16.42 -9.91
CA PHE A 411 11.83 17.40 -8.90
C PHE A 411 12.48 17.08 -7.56
N GLY A 412 13.22 18.06 -6.99
CA GLY A 412 13.82 17.93 -5.67
C GLY A 412 15.27 17.46 -5.65
N GLU A 413 15.85 17.13 -6.79
CA GLU A 413 17.30 16.88 -6.90
C GLU A 413 18.07 18.19 -7.02
N LYS A 414 19.28 18.22 -6.42
CA LYS A 414 20.20 19.34 -6.55
C LYS A 414 21.18 19.04 -7.68
N TYR A 415 21.02 19.74 -8.78
CA TYR A 415 21.91 19.60 -9.94
C TYR A 415 23.10 20.55 -9.85
N GLY A 416 24.26 20.10 -10.33
CA GLY A 416 25.44 20.96 -10.51
C GLY A 416 25.31 21.90 -11.71
N ALA A 417 26.36 22.68 -11.97
CA ALA A 417 26.42 23.56 -13.15
C ALA A 417 26.44 22.75 -14.47
N GLU A 418 27.03 21.57 -14.46
CA GLU A 418 27.04 20.61 -15.57
C GLU A 418 26.22 19.37 -15.19
N VAL A 419 25.40 18.91 -16.14
CA VAL A 419 24.47 17.78 -15.97
C VAL A 419 24.60 16.80 -17.12
N ARG A 420 24.30 15.53 -16.83
CA ARG A 420 24.18 14.48 -17.85
C ARG A 420 22.73 14.43 -18.35
N VAL A 421 22.56 14.55 -19.66
CA VAL A 421 21.27 14.43 -20.34
C VAL A 421 21.24 13.10 -21.07
N LEU A 422 20.35 12.21 -20.64
CA LEU A 422 20.07 10.96 -21.30
C LEU A 422 19.01 11.19 -22.38
N SER A 423 19.27 10.70 -23.60
CA SER A 423 18.32 10.73 -24.72
C SER A 423 18.15 9.34 -25.30
N VAL A 424 16.91 8.97 -25.61
CA VAL A 424 16.58 7.74 -26.34
C VAL A 424 16.26 8.12 -27.79
N GLY A 425 17.00 7.52 -28.74
CA GLY A 425 16.90 7.87 -30.16
C GLY A 425 17.24 9.34 -30.40
N ASN A 426 16.35 10.06 -31.07
CA ASN A 426 16.47 11.51 -31.27
C ASN A 426 16.08 12.36 -30.03
N GLY A 427 15.64 11.72 -28.94
CA GLY A 427 15.20 12.37 -27.72
C GLY A 427 13.77 12.91 -27.72
N GLU A 428 12.97 12.63 -28.73
CA GLU A 428 11.55 13.03 -28.78
C GLU A 428 10.71 12.23 -27.79
N PHE A 429 10.95 10.92 -27.66
CA PHE A 429 10.21 10.08 -26.73
C PHE A 429 10.67 10.25 -25.28
N SER A 430 11.99 10.21 -25.02
CA SER A 430 12.56 10.38 -23.69
C SER A 430 13.85 11.18 -23.74
N ARG A 431 13.89 12.29 -22.98
CA ARG A 431 15.07 13.10 -22.74
C ARG A 431 15.05 13.60 -21.30
N GLU A 432 15.94 13.10 -20.46
CA GLU A 432 15.89 13.33 -19.01
C GLU A 432 17.28 13.57 -18.42
N LEU A 433 17.35 14.34 -17.32
CA LEU A 433 18.57 14.47 -16.53
C LEU A 433 18.80 13.19 -15.74
N CYS A 434 19.90 12.48 -16.02
CA CYS A 434 20.17 11.22 -15.34
C CYS A 434 21.68 10.95 -15.18
N GLY A 435 22.10 10.73 -13.90
CA GLY A 435 23.47 10.34 -13.54
C GLY A 435 23.72 8.82 -13.52
N GLY A 436 22.71 8.00 -13.79
CA GLY A 436 22.80 6.54 -13.68
C GLY A 436 23.54 5.83 -14.80
N THR A 437 23.56 4.50 -14.73
CA THR A 437 24.14 3.65 -15.78
C THR A 437 23.02 3.08 -16.67
N HIS A 438 23.24 3.08 -17.97
CA HIS A 438 22.24 2.74 -18.99
C HIS A 438 22.75 1.70 -19.98
N VAL A 439 21.83 1.10 -20.73
CA VAL A 439 22.14 0.27 -21.89
C VAL A 439 22.63 1.15 -23.06
N ARG A 440 23.22 0.56 -24.08
CA ARG A 440 23.70 1.28 -25.28
C ARG A 440 22.60 1.53 -26.30
N ALA A 441 21.64 0.62 -26.34
CA ALA A 441 20.46 0.72 -27.20
C ALA A 441 19.27 0.10 -26.47
N THR A 442 18.04 0.52 -26.84
CA THR A 442 16.82 0.06 -26.18
C THR A 442 16.60 -1.44 -26.33
N GLY A 443 17.08 -2.06 -27.40
CA GLY A 443 17.03 -3.52 -27.60
C GLY A 443 17.79 -4.33 -26.56
N ASP A 444 18.83 -3.76 -25.93
CA ASP A 444 19.58 -4.42 -24.84
C ASP A 444 18.70 -4.66 -23.59
N ILE A 445 17.55 -3.98 -23.46
CA ILE A 445 16.60 -4.13 -22.35
C ILE A 445 15.95 -5.53 -22.38
N GLY A 446 15.63 -6.03 -23.58
CA GLY A 446 14.82 -7.23 -23.77
C GLY A 446 13.34 -6.95 -23.47
N SER A 447 12.59 -7.98 -23.06
CA SER A 447 11.16 -7.80 -22.74
C SER A 447 10.96 -6.97 -21.48
N PHE A 448 9.88 -6.18 -21.46
CA PHE A 448 9.42 -5.39 -20.31
C PHE A 448 8.03 -5.87 -19.87
N LYS A 449 7.81 -5.99 -18.56
CA LYS A 449 6.52 -6.38 -17.99
C LYS A 449 6.24 -5.65 -16.67
N ILE A 450 5.06 -5.05 -16.53
CA ILE A 450 4.54 -4.50 -15.27
C ILE A 450 4.00 -5.66 -14.43
N ILE A 451 4.40 -5.73 -13.15
CA ILE A 451 3.99 -6.81 -12.24
C ILE A 451 3.02 -6.36 -11.16
N SER A 452 2.99 -5.07 -10.82
CA SER A 452 1.99 -4.51 -9.91
C SER A 452 1.76 -3.02 -10.17
N ASP A 453 0.55 -2.54 -9.81
CA ASP A 453 0.14 -1.15 -9.70
C ASP A 453 -0.56 -0.96 -8.35
N GLU A 454 0.00 -0.11 -7.48
CA GLU A 454 -0.43 0.07 -6.10
C GLU A 454 -0.57 1.56 -5.74
N ALA A 455 -1.50 1.89 -4.84
CA ALA A 455 -1.57 3.22 -4.24
C ALA A 455 -0.65 3.27 -3.01
N ILE A 456 0.28 4.23 -2.97
CA ILE A 456 1.18 4.42 -1.82
C ILE A 456 0.86 5.67 -1.01
N ALA A 457 0.23 6.65 -1.63
CA ALA A 457 -0.25 7.86 -0.98
C ALA A 457 -1.45 8.42 -1.75
N SER A 458 -2.08 9.46 -1.21
CA SER A 458 -3.12 10.17 -1.96
C SER A 458 -2.55 10.78 -3.23
N GLY A 459 -3.07 10.35 -4.38
CA GLY A 459 -2.62 10.86 -5.68
C GLY A 459 -1.24 10.37 -6.12
N VAL A 460 -0.65 9.37 -5.46
CA VAL A 460 0.61 8.75 -5.86
C VAL A 460 0.43 7.25 -6.07
N ARG A 461 0.73 6.80 -7.27
CA ARG A 461 0.73 5.39 -7.67
C ARG A 461 2.15 4.88 -7.72
N ARG A 462 2.30 3.59 -7.50
CA ARG A 462 3.55 2.84 -7.62
C ARG A 462 3.36 1.71 -8.57
N ILE A 463 4.17 1.66 -9.62
CA ILE A 463 4.32 0.46 -10.42
C ILE A 463 5.64 -0.23 -10.10
N ARG A 464 5.62 -1.55 -10.18
CA ARG A 464 6.81 -2.40 -10.23
C ARG A 464 6.84 -3.10 -11.58
N ALA A 465 8.01 -3.14 -12.18
CA ALA A 465 8.21 -3.80 -13.45
C ALA A 465 9.55 -4.54 -13.49
N ILE A 466 9.67 -5.44 -14.42
CA ILE A 466 10.84 -6.29 -14.65
C ILE A 466 11.23 -6.27 -16.13
N THR A 467 12.51 -6.53 -16.41
CA THR A 467 13.03 -6.52 -17.78
C THR A 467 13.82 -7.77 -18.11
N GLY A 468 14.08 -7.96 -19.39
CA GLY A 468 15.01 -8.98 -19.90
C GLY A 468 14.61 -10.40 -19.49
N PHE A 469 15.57 -11.12 -18.88
CA PHE A 469 15.37 -12.52 -18.55
C PHE A 469 14.36 -12.73 -17.41
N ASP A 470 14.21 -11.76 -16.50
CA ASP A 470 13.21 -11.84 -15.42
C ASP A 470 11.78 -11.72 -15.97
N ALA A 471 11.55 -10.85 -16.98
CA ALA A 471 10.28 -10.80 -17.68
C ALA A 471 9.98 -12.11 -18.43
N PHE A 472 11.00 -12.70 -19.09
CA PHE A 472 10.85 -13.98 -19.74
C PHE A 472 10.53 -15.13 -18.78
N ASN A 473 11.20 -15.14 -17.61
CA ASN A 473 10.89 -16.13 -16.56
C ASN A 473 9.46 -15.98 -16.05
N ARG A 474 8.96 -14.75 -15.89
CA ARG A 474 7.57 -14.51 -15.50
C ARG A 474 6.57 -15.08 -16.50
N PHE A 475 6.81 -14.89 -17.79
CA PHE A 475 5.95 -15.51 -18.83
C PHE A 475 5.95 -17.04 -18.74
N ARG A 476 7.11 -17.65 -18.45
CA ARG A 476 7.20 -19.11 -18.26
C ARG A 476 6.47 -19.59 -16.99
N GLU A 477 6.51 -18.82 -15.92
CA GLU A 477 5.77 -19.13 -14.68
C GLU A 477 4.27 -19.07 -14.91
N ASP A 478 3.79 -18.03 -15.60
CA ASP A 478 2.38 -17.88 -15.96
C ASP A 478 1.93 -19.01 -16.89
N GLU A 479 2.75 -19.40 -17.86
CA GLU A 479 2.47 -20.54 -18.75
C GLU A 479 2.38 -21.87 -17.96
N ARG A 480 3.34 -22.15 -17.07
CA ARG A 480 3.30 -23.34 -16.22
C ARG A 480 2.06 -23.39 -15.32
N LEU A 481 1.64 -22.26 -14.78
CA LEU A 481 0.43 -22.16 -13.97
C LEU A 481 -0.81 -22.49 -14.79
N ILE A 482 -0.88 -21.96 -16.01
CA ILE A 482 -1.96 -22.27 -16.96
C ILE A 482 -1.95 -23.78 -17.29
N ASP A 483 -0.81 -24.33 -17.67
CA ASP A 483 -0.68 -25.75 -18.02
C ASP A 483 -1.05 -26.67 -16.86
N SER A 484 -0.65 -26.33 -15.64
CA SER A 484 -1.06 -27.05 -14.43
C SER A 484 -2.59 -27.03 -14.27
N SER A 485 -3.20 -25.86 -14.43
CA SER A 485 -4.67 -25.72 -14.34
C SER A 485 -5.40 -26.50 -15.42
N LEU A 486 -4.87 -26.52 -16.65
CA LEU A 486 -5.41 -27.29 -17.77
C LEU A 486 -5.36 -28.80 -17.49
N ASN A 487 -4.25 -29.29 -16.91
CA ASN A 487 -4.08 -30.67 -16.53
C ASN A 487 -5.05 -31.08 -15.41
N GLU A 488 -5.19 -30.25 -14.36
CA GLU A 488 -6.12 -30.52 -13.25
C GLU A 488 -7.57 -30.56 -13.71
N LEU A 489 -7.96 -29.67 -14.63
CA LEU A 489 -9.32 -29.60 -15.17
C LEU A 489 -9.53 -30.53 -16.38
N ASN A 490 -8.49 -31.24 -16.81
CA ASN A 490 -8.49 -32.11 -17.99
C ASN A 490 -9.15 -31.42 -19.21
N THR A 491 -8.68 -30.20 -19.52
CA THR A 491 -9.25 -29.36 -20.58
C THR A 491 -8.16 -28.73 -21.44
N GLN A 492 -8.54 -28.12 -22.55
CA GLN A 492 -7.65 -27.37 -23.43
C GLN A 492 -7.72 -25.87 -23.13
N ARG A 493 -6.69 -25.12 -23.52
CA ARG A 493 -6.52 -23.67 -23.24
C ARG A 493 -7.75 -22.85 -23.60
N ASP A 494 -8.27 -23.02 -24.82
CA ASP A 494 -9.43 -22.24 -25.31
C ASP A 494 -10.72 -22.55 -24.55
N ASN A 495 -10.79 -23.70 -23.89
CA ASN A 495 -11.96 -24.13 -23.15
C ASN A 495 -11.83 -23.94 -21.62
N LEU A 496 -10.71 -23.40 -21.13
CA LEU A 496 -10.45 -23.21 -19.70
C LEU A 496 -11.54 -22.38 -18.98
N PRO A 497 -11.99 -21.24 -19.50
CA PRO A 497 -13.06 -20.47 -18.88
C PRO A 497 -14.36 -21.26 -18.73
N ASN A 498 -14.74 -22.03 -19.77
CA ASN A 498 -15.95 -22.85 -19.77
C ASN A 498 -15.84 -24.02 -18.76
N ALA A 499 -14.67 -24.64 -18.65
CA ALA A 499 -14.43 -25.72 -17.70
C ALA A 499 -14.55 -25.22 -16.24
N ILE A 500 -14.01 -24.03 -15.94
CA ILE A 500 -14.17 -23.39 -14.63
C ILE A 500 -15.63 -23.05 -14.34
N ALA A 501 -16.34 -22.45 -15.29
CA ALA A 501 -17.75 -22.11 -15.13
C ALA A 501 -18.62 -23.36 -14.88
N LYS A 502 -18.35 -24.45 -15.62
CA LYS A 502 -19.03 -25.72 -15.45
C LYS A 502 -18.78 -26.32 -14.05
N LEU A 503 -17.53 -26.32 -13.59
CA LEU A 503 -17.18 -26.80 -12.25
C LEU A 503 -17.88 -26.00 -11.14
N GLN A 504 -17.96 -24.68 -11.30
CA GLN A 504 -18.68 -23.80 -10.36
C GLN A 504 -20.18 -24.12 -10.32
N GLU A 505 -20.77 -24.38 -11.48
CA GLU A 505 -22.19 -24.74 -11.57
C GLU A 505 -22.46 -26.12 -10.98
N GLU A 506 -21.63 -27.12 -11.26
CA GLU A 506 -21.68 -28.45 -10.68
C GLU A 506 -21.56 -28.39 -9.14
N LEU A 507 -20.61 -27.61 -8.63
CA LEU A 507 -20.44 -27.42 -7.19
C LEU A 507 -21.70 -26.80 -6.55
N LYS A 508 -22.28 -25.77 -7.20
CA LYS A 508 -23.53 -25.13 -6.74
C LYS A 508 -24.71 -26.12 -6.75
N ARG A 509 -24.81 -26.95 -7.79
CA ARG A 509 -25.83 -28.00 -7.90
C ARG A 509 -25.66 -29.06 -6.83
N SER A 510 -24.45 -29.58 -6.64
CA SER A 510 -24.15 -30.60 -5.63
C SER A 510 -24.43 -30.11 -4.21
N ARG A 511 -24.13 -28.84 -3.92
CA ARG A 511 -24.46 -28.22 -2.61
C ARG A 511 -25.96 -28.19 -2.39
N LYS A 512 -26.75 -27.77 -3.39
CA LYS A 512 -28.23 -27.75 -3.29
C LYS A 512 -28.82 -29.15 -3.14
N GLU A 513 -28.26 -30.12 -3.86
CA GLU A 513 -28.71 -31.52 -3.78
C GLU A 513 -28.42 -32.12 -2.41
N LEU A 514 -27.22 -31.86 -1.87
CA LEU A 514 -26.84 -32.28 -0.53
C LEU A 514 -27.76 -31.65 0.54
N GLU A 515 -28.08 -30.38 0.42
CA GLU A 515 -29.01 -29.67 1.31
C GLU A 515 -30.42 -30.28 1.23
N SER A 516 -30.91 -30.54 0.02
CA SER A 516 -32.19 -31.20 -0.22
C SER A 516 -32.25 -32.61 0.38
N LEU A 517 -31.17 -33.41 0.22
CA LEU A 517 -31.07 -34.76 0.79
C LEU A 517 -31.04 -34.73 2.33
N ARG A 518 -30.26 -33.80 2.91
CA ARG A 518 -30.24 -33.58 4.38
C ARG A 518 -31.65 -33.24 4.91
N LEU A 519 -32.37 -32.35 4.22
CA LEU A 519 -33.73 -31.99 4.58
C LEU A 519 -34.70 -33.22 4.50
N LYS A 520 -34.58 -34.03 3.44
CA LYS A 520 -35.40 -35.26 3.30
C LYS A 520 -35.10 -36.29 4.41
N ILE A 521 -33.83 -36.46 4.78
CA ILE A 521 -33.47 -37.33 5.90
C ILE A 521 -34.04 -36.79 7.21
N ALA A 522 -33.94 -35.48 7.45
CA ALA A 522 -34.47 -34.83 8.66
C ALA A 522 -35.98 -34.91 8.76
N THR A 523 -36.70 -34.90 7.62
CA THR A 523 -38.19 -35.03 7.59
C THR A 523 -38.67 -36.47 7.70
N GLY A 524 -37.75 -37.47 7.66
CA GLY A 524 -38.16 -38.90 7.71
C GLY A 524 -38.74 -39.45 6.40
N ASP A 525 -38.59 -38.75 5.26
CA ASP A 525 -39.11 -39.14 3.93
C ASP A 525 -38.24 -40.20 3.23
N GLY A 526 -37.23 -40.73 3.93
CA GLY A 526 -36.24 -41.71 3.42
C GLY A 526 -36.54 -43.17 3.75
N GLY A 527 -37.76 -43.59 3.85
CA GLY A 527 -38.15 -44.99 3.70
C GLY A 527 -37.95 -45.88 4.92
N ALA A 528 -38.51 -45.55 6.07
CA ALA A 528 -38.89 -46.51 7.11
C ALA A 528 -40.19 -46.00 7.77
N GLU A 529 -41.28 -46.69 7.52
CA GLU A 529 -42.62 -46.36 8.09
C GLU A 529 -42.68 -46.59 9.62
N GLY A 530 -41.58 -46.51 10.36
CA GLY A 530 -41.52 -46.83 11.79
C GLY A 530 -41.10 -45.69 12.73
N GLU A 531 -40.33 -44.67 12.27
CA GLU A 531 -39.68 -43.75 13.21
C GLU A 531 -40.23 -42.32 13.25
N ALA A 532 -41.27 -41.99 12.48
CA ALA A 532 -41.82 -40.63 12.42
C ALA A 532 -42.66 -40.24 13.66
N ASN A 533 -42.97 -41.18 14.57
CA ASN A 533 -43.84 -40.95 15.73
C ASN A 533 -43.11 -40.87 17.08
N ASP A 534 -41.83 -41.23 17.18
CA ASP A 534 -41.18 -41.41 18.48
C ASP A 534 -40.81 -40.14 19.24
N ASN A 535 -40.92 -38.97 18.64
CA ASN A 535 -40.55 -37.68 19.29
C ASN A 535 -41.74 -36.75 19.59
N VAL A 536 -42.95 -37.15 19.36
CA VAL A 536 -44.17 -36.38 19.72
C VAL A 536 -44.60 -36.75 21.11
N ARG A 537 -44.57 -35.79 22.05
CA ARG A 537 -45.08 -35.94 23.42
C ARG A 537 -46.38 -35.12 23.57
N ASP A 538 -47.27 -35.63 24.37
CA ASP A 538 -48.45 -34.87 24.78
C ASP A 538 -48.16 -34.18 26.12
N ALA A 539 -48.17 -32.84 26.11
CA ALA A 539 -47.94 -32.01 27.26
C ALA A 539 -49.25 -31.24 27.58
N ALA A 540 -50.02 -31.72 28.55
CA ALA A 540 -51.31 -31.17 28.95
C ALA A 540 -52.31 -30.92 27.77
N GLY A 541 -52.41 -31.92 26.85
CA GLY A 541 -53.27 -31.89 25.67
C GLY A 541 -52.72 -31.13 24.46
N VAL A 542 -51.46 -30.69 24.51
CA VAL A 542 -50.74 -30.09 23.40
C VAL A 542 -49.64 -31.02 22.90
N LYS A 543 -49.63 -31.33 21.61
CA LYS A 543 -48.58 -32.13 20.99
C LYS A 543 -47.31 -31.31 20.86
N VAL A 544 -46.20 -31.78 21.44
CA VAL A 544 -44.89 -31.18 21.35
C VAL A 544 -43.95 -32.13 20.59
N LEU A 545 -43.38 -31.67 19.49
CA LEU A 545 -42.34 -32.36 18.72
C LEU A 545 -41.03 -31.67 18.93
N ALA A 546 -40.09 -32.30 19.62
CA ALA A 546 -38.77 -31.79 19.86
C ALA A 546 -37.71 -32.66 19.14
N LYS A 547 -36.87 -32.08 18.30
CA LYS A 547 -35.87 -32.84 17.50
C LYS A 547 -34.56 -32.11 17.43
N VAL A 548 -33.45 -32.81 17.59
CA VAL A 548 -32.11 -32.32 17.26
C VAL A 548 -31.80 -32.65 15.81
N VAL A 549 -31.17 -31.72 15.11
CA VAL A 549 -30.69 -31.91 13.75
C VAL A 549 -29.23 -31.46 13.66
N ASP A 550 -28.44 -32.22 12.93
CA ASP A 550 -27.05 -31.92 12.64
C ASP A 550 -26.91 -31.57 11.16
N ASP A 551 -25.92 -30.71 10.83
CA ASP A 551 -25.56 -30.37 9.44
C ASP A 551 -26.68 -29.75 8.56
N ILE A 552 -27.64 -29.09 9.15
CA ILE A 552 -28.67 -28.32 8.44
C ILE A 552 -28.48 -26.84 8.77
N ASP A 553 -28.48 -25.98 7.76
CA ASP A 553 -28.36 -24.53 7.98
C ASP A 553 -29.63 -23.89 8.58
N ALA A 554 -29.57 -22.59 8.89
CA ALA A 554 -30.70 -21.89 9.49
C ALA A 554 -31.95 -21.89 8.59
N ASN A 555 -31.76 -21.79 7.27
CA ASN A 555 -32.88 -21.81 6.32
C ASN A 555 -33.50 -23.21 6.20
N GLY A 556 -32.70 -24.24 6.13
CA GLY A 556 -33.15 -25.62 6.14
C GLY A 556 -33.87 -25.97 7.44
N THR A 557 -33.37 -25.48 8.58
CA THR A 557 -34.04 -25.66 9.88
C THR A 557 -35.44 -25.00 9.93
N ARG A 558 -35.61 -23.81 9.32
CA ARG A 558 -36.91 -23.16 9.18
C ARG A 558 -37.87 -23.98 8.31
N GLN A 559 -37.43 -24.41 7.13
CA GLN A 559 -38.21 -25.25 6.21
C GLN A 559 -38.61 -26.57 6.87
N LEU A 560 -37.69 -27.19 7.60
CA LEU A 560 -37.98 -28.38 8.38
C LEU A 560 -39.05 -28.13 9.44
N SER A 561 -38.96 -27.03 10.19
CA SER A 561 -39.94 -26.66 11.23
C SER A 561 -41.31 -26.43 10.64
N ASP A 562 -41.42 -25.80 9.47
CA ASP A 562 -42.68 -25.58 8.74
C ASP A 562 -43.28 -26.92 8.28
N THR A 563 -42.46 -27.81 7.74
CA THR A 563 -42.90 -29.12 7.27
C THR A 563 -43.41 -30.00 8.43
N LEU A 564 -42.65 -30.02 9.54
CA LEU A 564 -43.05 -30.80 10.73
C LEU A 564 -44.32 -30.23 11.41
N LEU A 565 -44.47 -28.91 11.46
CA LEU A 565 -45.69 -28.30 12.01
C LEU A 565 -46.91 -28.61 11.13
N ALA A 566 -46.75 -28.56 9.79
CA ALA A 566 -47.83 -28.94 8.87
C ALA A 566 -48.27 -30.41 9.03
N ARG A 567 -47.32 -31.33 9.30
CA ARG A 567 -47.63 -32.76 9.61
C ARG A 567 -48.31 -32.92 10.97
N LEU A 568 -47.89 -32.12 11.98
CA LEU A 568 -48.45 -32.19 13.33
C LEU A 568 -49.87 -31.64 13.39
N LYS A 569 -50.25 -30.74 12.46
CA LYS A 569 -51.49 -29.99 12.29
C LYS A 569 -51.79 -29.01 13.43
N SER A 570 -51.71 -29.43 14.69
CA SER A 570 -51.85 -28.60 15.88
C SER A 570 -50.82 -29.03 16.92
N GLY A 571 -50.07 -28.06 17.47
CA GLY A 571 -49.02 -28.33 18.46
C GLY A 571 -47.84 -27.35 18.40
N VAL A 572 -46.77 -27.74 19.05
CA VAL A 572 -45.50 -27.02 19.14
C VAL A 572 -44.38 -27.86 18.52
N VAL A 573 -43.62 -27.28 17.63
CA VAL A 573 -42.39 -27.90 17.04
C VAL A 573 -41.19 -27.14 17.52
N VAL A 574 -40.22 -27.85 18.08
CA VAL A 574 -38.94 -27.29 18.51
C VAL A 574 -37.80 -28.06 17.85
N ILE A 575 -36.96 -27.36 17.12
CA ILE A 575 -35.81 -27.94 16.48
C ILE A 575 -34.54 -27.31 17.07
N GLY A 576 -33.68 -28.16 17.60
CA GLY A 576 -32.33 -27.79 18.01
C GLY A 576 -31.34 -28.11 16.91
N ARG A 577 -30.61 -27.12 16.45
CA ARG A 577 -29.51 -27.28 15.46
C ARG A 577 -28.17 -27.28 16.16
N ARG A 578 -27.31 -28.21 15.80
CA ARG A 578 -25.94 -28.26 16.27
C ARG A 578 -25.01 -27.79 15.16
N ASP A 579 -24.27 -26.73 15.43
CA ASP A 579 -23.16 -26.26 14.62
C ASP A 579 -21.84 -26.55 15.36
N GLU A 580 -20.65 -26.45 14.69
CA GLU A 580 -19.34 -26.77 15.29
C GLU A 580 -19.05 -26.02 16.61
N SER A 581 -19.58 -24.80 16.79
CA SER A 581 -19.30 -23.94 17.96
C SER A 581 -20.53 -23.32 18.62
N LYS A 582 -21.73 -23.60 18.13
CA LYS A 582 -22.98 -22.97 18.62
C LYS A 582 -24.18 -23.89 18.45
N ALA A 583 -25.14 -23.78 19.38
CA ALA A 583 -26.45 -24.39 19.23
C ALA A 583 -27.48 -23.35 18.79
N GLY A 584 -28.27 -23.67 17.77
CA GLY A 584 -29.41 -22.87 17.31
C GLY A 584 -30.72 -23.53 17.72
N LEU A 585 -31.73 -22.75 18.06
CA LEU A 585 -33.06 -23.20 18.38
C LEU A 585 -34.08 -22.50 17.48
N ILE A 586 -35.05 -23.23 17.00
CA ILE A 586 -36.25 -22.69 16.36
C ILE A 586 -37.48 -23.30 16.99
N VAL A 587 -38.47 -22.46 17.30
CA VAL A 587 -39.77 -22.87 17.86
C VAL A 587 -40.86 -22.39 16.93
N ARG A 588 -41.74 -23.31 16.60
CA ARG A 588 -42.98 -23.02 15.84
C ARG A 588 -44.19 -23.44 16.67
N VAL A 589 -45.20 -22.59 16.68
CA VAL A 589 -46.50 -22.86 17.34
C VAL A 589 -47.62 -22.73 16.32
N SER A 590 -48.51 -23.71 16.29
CA SER A 590 -49.66 -23.69 15.37
C SER A 590 -50.61 -22.52 15.70
N SER A 591 -51.24 -21.95 14.68
CA SER A 591 -52.06 -20.73 14.78
C SER A 591 -53.22 -20.79 15.79
N ASP A 592 -53.77 -21.97 15.98
CA ASP A 592 -54.83 -22.24 16.95
C ASP A 592 -54.36 -22.16 18.42
N LEU A 593 -53.07 -22.33 18.66
CA LEU A 593 -52.48 -22.30 19.99
C LEU A 593 -51.76 -20.98 20.33
N THR A 594 -51.54 -20.08 19.39
CA THR A 594 -50.76 -18.84 19.60
C THR A 594 -51.36 -17.88 20.63
N ASN A 595 -52.68 -17.97 20.89
CA ASN A 595 -53.36 -17.19 21.96
C ASN A 595 -53.10 -17.74 23.37
N ARG A 596 -52.63 -18.99 23.49
CA ARG A 596 -52.41 -19.68 24.76
C ARG A 596 -50.91 -19.89 25.02
N ILE A 597 -50.13 -20.20 23.98
CA ILE A 597 -48.70 -20.45 24.04
C ILE A 597 -48.05 -19.66 22.92
N LYS A 598 -46.97 -18.88 23.20
CA LYS A 598 -46.24 -18.12 22.22
C LYS A 598 -44.82 -18.70 22.02
N ALA A 599 -44.40 -18.85 20.78
CA ALA A 599 -43.06 -19.34 20.45
C ALA A 599 -41.94 -18.47 21.09
N GLY A 600 -42.15 -17.16 21.17
CA GLY A 600 -41.20 -16.23 21.81
C GLY A 600 -41.08 -16.46 23.33
N ASP A 601 -42.09 -16.96 24.01
CA ASP A 601 -42.03 -17.26 25.45
C ASP A 601 -41.25 -18.56 25.68
N ILE A 602 -41.48 -19.58 24.85
CA ILE A 602 -40.74 -20.83 24.88
C ILE A 602 -39.24 -20.54 24.66
N ILE A 603 -38.89 -19.78 23.63
CA ILE A 603 -37.47 -19.46 23.33
C ILE A 603 -36.82 -18.72 24.48
N ARG A 604 -37.52 -17.79 25.15
CA ARG A 604 -36.97 -17.04 26.29
C ARG A 604 -36.67 -17.93 27.50
N GLU A 605 -37.40 -19.03 27.65
CA GLU A 605 -37.16 -20.02 28.69
C GLU A 605 -35.98 -20.95 28.36
N ILE A 606 -35.92 -21.45 27.11
CA ILE A 606 -34.94 -22.50 26.76
C ILE A 606 -33.60 -21.98 26.24
N ALA A 607 -33.52 -20.79 25.62
CA ALA A 607 -32.26 -20.26 25.11
C ALA A 607 -31.20 -19.94 26.21
N PRO A 608 -31.56 -19.49 27.41
CA PRO A 608 -30.62 -19.31 28.51
C PRO A 608 -29.95 -20.61 28.95
N ILE A 609 -30.55 -21.79 28.77
CA ILE A 609 -29.95 -23.10 29.08
C ILE A 609 -28.69 -23.30 28.24
N LEU A 610 -28.72 -22.80 27.01
CA LEU A 610 -27.57 -22.81 26.10
C LEU A 610 -26.56 -21.65 26.31
N GLY A 611 -26.78 -20.83 27.36
CA GLY A 611 -25.99 -19.64 27.62
C GLY A 611 -26.21 -18.48 26.64
N GLY A 612 -27.35 -18.46 25.96
CA GLY A 612 -27.68 -17.47 24.96
C GLY A 612 -29.00 -16.74 25.16
N LYS A 613 -29.51 -16.16 24.08
CA LYS A 613 -30.77 -15.40 24.06
C LYS A 613 -31.57 -15.73 22.81
N GLY A 614 -32.85 -15.41 22.82
CA GLY A 614 -33.71 -15.57 21.66
C GLY A 614 -34.98 -14.77 21.78
N GLY A 615 -35.79 -14.78 20.69
CA GLY A 615 -37.07 -14.10 20.64
C GLY A 615 -37.70 -14.26 19.27
N GLY A 616 -38.90 -13.72 19.11
CA GLY A 616 -39.63 -13.81 17.85
C GLY A 616 -41.10 -13.44 18.00
N LYS A 617 -41.88 -13.83 16.99
CA LYS A 617 -43.35 -13.65 16.92
C LYS A 617 -44.07 -14.76 17.72
N PRO A 618 -45.37 -14.63 17.96
CA PRO A 618 -46.12 -15.67 18.66
C PRO A 618 -46.10 -17.05 17.98
N ASP A 619 -46.03 -17.08 16.66
CA ASP A 619 -46.07 -18.30 15.83
C ASP A 619 -44.68 -18.86 15.54
N MET A 620 -43.61 -18.01 15.61
CA MET A 620 -42.23 -18.41 15.31
C MET A 620 -41.21 -17.61 16.13
N ALA A 621 -40.29 -18.28 16.76
CA ALA A 621 -39.17 -17.65 17.46
C ALA A 621 -37.89 -18.43 17.25
N GLU A 622 -36.75 -17.70 17.26
CA GLU A 622 -35.41 -18.25 17.09
C GLU A 622 -34.52 -17.79 18.24
N GLY A 623 -33.56 -18.64 18.58
CA GLY A 623 -32.58 -18.35 19.61
C GLY A 623 -31.39 -19.32 19.50
N GLY A 624 -30.54 -19.29 20.50
CA GLY A 624 -29.40 -20.20 20.56
C GLY A 624 -28.36 -19.72 21.56
N GLY A 625 -27.29 -20.47 21.69
CA GLY A 625 -26.20 -20.17 22.61
C GLY A 625 -24.91 -20.93 22.30
N PRO A 626 -23.82 -20.65 23.02
CA PRO A 626 -22.52 -21.30 22.80
C PRO A 626 -22.44 -22.72 23.35
N ASP A 627 -23.32 -23.13 24.27
CA ASP A 627 -23.25 -24.43 24.94
C ASP A 627 -24.03 -25.50 24.16
N VAL A 628 -23.36 -26.14 23.23
CA VAL A 628 -23.92 -27.22 22.39
C VAL A 628 -24.27 -28.47 23.21
N THR A 629 -23.59 -28.70 24.35
CA THR A 629 -23.77 -29.91 25.16
C THR A 629 -25.13 -29.95 25.86
N LYS A 630 -25.71 -28.81 26.12
CA LYS A 630 -27.01 -28.65 26.79
C LYS A 630 -28.20 -28.61 25.83
N LEU A 631 -28.00 -28.85 24.55
CA LEU A 631 -29.06 -28.77 23.54
C LEU A 631 -30.21 -29.74 23.85
N GLN A 632 -29.90 -30.95 24.29
CA GLN A 632 -30.92 -31.95 24.65
C GLN A 632 -31.72 -31.53 25.88
N GLU A 633 -31.05 -30.98 26.91
CA GLU A 633 -31.66 -30.43 28.11
C GLU A 633 -32.66 -29.27 27.77
N ALA A 634 -32.24 -28.37 26.87
CA ALA A 634 -33.08 -27.28 26.40
C ALA A 634 -34.36 -27.78 25.69
N LEU A 635 -34.25 -28.83 24.89
CA LEU A 635 -35.42 -29.45 24.21
C LEU A 635 -36.34 -30.16 25.18
N GLU A 636 -35.85 -30.80 26.21
CA GLU A 636 -36.66 -31.46 27.25
C GLU A 636 -37.40 -30.48 28.11
N ALA A 637 -36.82 -29.31 28.41
CA ALA A 637 -37.44 -28.24 29.17
C ALA A 637 -38.68 -27.66 28.49
N VAL A 638 -38.84 -27.82 27.18
CA VAL A 638 -40.04 -27.38 26.43
C VAL A 638 -41.30 -28.07 26.95
N ASN A 639 -41.24 -29.38 27.20
CA ASN A 639 -42.40 -30.13 27.68
C ASN A 639 -42.89 -29.58 29.03
N THR A 640 -41.97 -29.39 29.97
CA THR A 640 -42.27 -28.83 31.29
C THR A 640 -42.83 -27.39 31.21
N PHE A 641 -42.31 -26.58 30.29
CA PHE A 641 -42.83 -25.24 30.04
C PHE A 641 -44.28 -25.27 29.51
N VAL A 642 -44.56 -26.15 28.52
CA VAL A 642 -45.89 -26.27 27.94
C VAL A 642 -46.87 -26.80 28.98
N GLU A 643 -46.55 -27.82 29.76
CA GLU A 643 -47.37 -28.33 30.86
C GLU A 643 -47.71 -27.26 31.88
N ARG A 644 -46.71 -26.48 32.33
CA ARG A 644 -46.87 -25.38 33.29
C ARG A 644 -47.78 -24.25 32.74
N THR A 645 -47.70 -24.00 31.45
CA THR A 645 -48.44 -22.90 30.80
C THR A 645 -49.89 -23.31 30.48
N MET A 646 -50.13 -24.60 30.31
CA MET A 646 -51.46 -25.14 29.95
C MET A 646 -52.26 -25.64 31.13
N ALA A 647 -51.62 -25.91 32.30
CA ALA A 647 -52.26 -26.20 33.57
C ALA A 647 -52.86 -24.92 34.17
#